data_60cbc478649150a7d05a34a9d377fc8e
#
_entry.id   60cbc478649150a7d05a34a9d377fc8e
#
_cell.length_a   1.000
_cell.length_b   1.000
_cell.length_c   1.000
_cell.angle_alpha   90.00
_cell.angle_beta   90.00
_cell.angle_gamma   90.00
#
_symmetry.space_group_name_H-M   'P 1'
#
loop_
_entity.id
_entity.type
_entity.pdbx_description
1 polymer ?
#
loop_
_entity_poly.entity_id
_entity_poly.type
_entity_poly.pdbx_seq_one_letter_code
_entity_poly.pdbx_strand_id
1 'polypeptide(L)'
;MKKARKIILSVIVSVLVLAFGAAAVLTYLIIPSVTFDFSSQSELTGRASGFLYGFAEDDIPSREIAESIGINSLATKTAGGLQHPIGDVRDVSDTFLSAGGEMLMVYTQDMYDTWYYQLDSLPEYNEKVRKTVTEMESSSYRDSLVYCIYNEMDNGAWLGNFWEAENRYKFYDAWKETYFLVKSINPDAKLAGPGHCGYNYDFIKEFLSYCKENDCLPQVVVWHELSDQSIYRMEHNFDGYYSMCDELGIERIPVCISEYGLMSTNGIPGESVKWISRLEKQDAYGCVAYWRLANNLSDTVADDVTPNSNYWVYNFYGKMKGKELASTERDILHSNIGKYLKGVDPLMNKGFIALASYDKDEEKFYVLAGGSEKDSKIKIENLGDAFTDGDKLSVKISYVDYKGLGGAVNSPTVAEIKYITVLGGSISFTLPCQRESQAFFVEIEKGEADSYKNEIKTVRYEAEYQSLDGIGATVEGGAYALSGGLCVKSISSETAPFVFKVNEKSGGIYRLDLVYGNVNSEGSERIAAYLKITTGTNECIVKCPSSIKPDCMECVSLEVKIQEDKEIKVEVLTEGCLITLDFIDLTPVSEEKVYVDRLTSRNTKEENAYFAVIPSDGYYKLSGITDDSLVTINGNEIEGNGDGIFWFGRGYNKIVLPEGVSFSGAERADYKVSSIDVYTPSETAVTGAAQISEDENTSSGEKFGWISSDKESGLSLLYKAPHSGYYAFTIEYANSEQGGYHDYNVDLVERYISIFVDGEKQGNFFFRSTYSWDYYKTKTVMLYLAAGEHSIEFTNDGSYSFNNKVTYAPDIGSITIIPVN
;
A
#
# COMPACT_ATOMS: atom_id res chain seq x y z
N MET A 1 -4.41 54.53 -47.63
CA MET A 1 -4.98 53.20 -47.25
C MET A 1 -3.92 52.18 -46.90
N LYS A 2 -2.90 51.87 -47.73
CA LYS A 2 -1.86 50.83 -47.36
C LYS A 2 -1.05 51.13 -46.08
N LYS A 3 -0.73 52.39 -45.78
CA LYS A 3 0.00 52.81 -44.58
C LYS A 3 -0.87 52.64 -43.29
N ALA A 4 -2.17 53.00 -43.38
CA ALA A 4 -3.09 52.83 -42.25
C ALA A 4 -3.35 51.34 -41.94
N ARG A 5 -3.49 50.48 -42.94
CA ARG A 5 -3.61 49.02 -42.74
C ARG A 5 -2.40 48.39 -42.07
N LYS A 6 -1.17 48.83 -42.44
CA LYS A 6 0.07 48.36 -41.76
C LYS A 6 0.13 48.79 -40.31
N ILE A 7 -0.27 50.01 -39.99
CA ILE A 7 -0.28 50.51 -38.59
C ILE A 7 -1.34 49.73 -37.79
N ILE A 8 -2.52 49.51 -38.32
CA ILE A 8 -3.58 48.75 -37.63
C ILE A 8 -3.11 47.31 -37.38
N LEU A 9 -2.54 46.66 -38.41
CA LEU A 9 -2.01 45.31 -38.28
C LEU A 9 -0.89 45.22 -37.23
N SER A 10 0.03 46.21 -37.20
CA SER A 10 1.10 46.27 -36.17
C SER A 10 0.54 46.45 -34.76
N VAL A 11 -0.46 47.29 -34.60
CA VAL A 11 -1.14 47.47 -33.27
C VAL A 11 -1.84 46.22 -32.84
N ILE A 12 -2.57 45.51 -33.73
CA ILE A 12 -3.22 44.23 -33.42
C ILE A 12 -2.19 43.19 -33.03
N VAL A 13 -1.10 43.06 -33.78
CA VAL A 13 -0.02 42.13 -33.46
C VAL A 13 0.63 42.48 -32.10
N SER A 14 0.88 43.76 -31.81
CA SER A 14 1.42 44.17 -30.52
C SER A 14 0.47 43.90 -29.36
N VAL A 15 -0.82 44.11 -29.54
CA VAL A 15 -1.85 43.80 -28.52
C VAL A 15 -1.94 42.28 -28.30
N LEU A 16 -1.89 41.49 -29.36
CA LEU A 16 -1.89 40.00 -29.25
C LEU A 16 -0.61 39.51 -28.55
N VAL A 17 0.57 40.06 -28.89
CA VAL A 17 1.83 39.71 -28.23
C VAL A 17 1.81 40.09 -26.74
N LEU A 18 1.26 41.26 -26.41
CA LEU A 18 1.09 41.68 -25.03
C LEU A 18 0.06 40.84 -24.29
N ALA A 19 -1.04 40.47 -24.92
CA ALA A 19 -2.05 39.56 -24.33
C ALA A 19 -1.52 38.14 -24.12
N PHE A 20 -0.78 37.59 -25.11
CA PHE A 20 -0.11 36.31 -24.98
C PHE A 20 1.03 36.37 -23.95
N GLY A 21 1.80 37.45 -23.89
CA GLY A 21 2.80 37.66 -22.88
C GLY A 21 2.23 37.79 -21.49
N ALA A 22 1.11 38.54 -21.34
CA ALA A 22 0.41 38.65 -20.05
C ALA A 22 -0.25 37.32 -19.65
N ALA A 23 -0.82 36.56 -20.57
CA ALA A 23 -1.35 35.22 -20.31
C ALA A 23 -0.23 34.24 -19.94
N ALA A 24 0.91 34.27 -20.59
CA ALA A 24 2.07 33.45 -20.26
C ALA A 24 2.65 33.81 -18.90
N VAL A 25 2.73 35.11 -18.57
CA VAL A 25 3.17 35.58 -17.25
C VAL A 25 2.15 35.21 -16.16
N LEU A 26 0.86 35.33 -16.43
CA LEU A 26 -0.18 34.89 -15.50
C LEU A 26 -0.14 33.36 -15.26
N THR A 27 0.06 32.57 -16.31
CA THR A 27 0.22 31.11 -16.19
C THR A 27 1.48 30.70 -15.44
N TYR A 28 2.56 31.46 -15.60
CA TYR A 28 3.84 31.17 -14.91
C TYR A 28 3.88 31.67 -13.46
N LEU A 29 3.09 32.67 -13.11
CA LEU A 29 3.09 33.31 -11.78
C LEU A 29 2.10 32.69 -10.79
N ILE A 30 1.21 31.79 -11.23
CA ILE A 30 0.29 31.13 -10.31
C ILE A 30 0.92 29.83 -9.83
N ILE A 31 1.51 29.88 -8.63
CA ILE A 31 2.02 28.73 -7.90
C ILE A 31 0.86 28.07 -7.18
N PRO A 32 0.63 26.74 -7.30
CA PRO A 32 -0.34 26.01 -6.50
C PRO A 32 -0.06 26.27 -5.02
N SER A 33 -1.10 26.43 -4.22
CA SER A 33 -0.89 26.67 -2.80
C SER A 33 -2.03 26.15 -1.95
N VAL A 34 -1.67 25.69 -0.74
CA VAL A 34 -2.60 25.44 0.34
C VAL A 34 -2.26 26.36 1.50
N THR A 35 -3.28 27.02 2.03
CA THR A 35 -3.16 27.85 3.22
C THR A 35 -3.93 27.19 4.36
N PHE A 36 -3.26 26.99 5.47
CA PHE A 36 -3.82 26.46 6.71
C PHE A 36 -4.08 27.60 7.70
N ASP A 37 -5.24 27.55 8.35
CA ASP A 37 -5.60 28.48 9.42
C ASP A 37 -5.40 27.83 10.79
N PHE A 38 -4.33 28.23 11.48
CA PHE A 38 -4.01 27.71 12.80
C PHE A 38 -5.07 28.06 13.87
N SER A 39 -5.87 29.11 13.67
CA SER A 39 -6.96 29.47 14.59
C SER A 39 -8.19 28.57 14.46
N SER A 40 -8.30 27.80 13.37
CA SER A 40 -9.42 26.89 13.11
C SER A 40 -8.93 25.44 13.08
N GLN A 41 -9.23 24.71 14.13
CA GLN A 41 -8.74 23.34 14.35
C GLN A 41 -9.89 22.38 14.66
N SER A 42 -9.76 21.16 14.19
CA SER A 42 -10.63 20.02 14.46
C SER A 42 -9.83 18.81 14.97
N GLU A 43 -10.48 17.76 15.38
CA GLU A 43 -9.79 16.52 15.75
C GLU A 43 -9.18 15.87 14.51
N LEU A 44 -7.96 15.37 14.63
CA LEU A 44 -7.34 14.51 13.64
C LEU A 44 -7.72 13.07 13.96
N THR A 45 -8.60 12.47 13.15
CA THR A 45 -9.28 11.23 13.52
C THR A 45 -8.51 9.96 13.13
N GLY A 46 -7.74 10.00 12.07
CA GLY A 46 -7.05 8.83 11.54
C GLY A 46 -7.92 7.86 10.78
N ARG A 47 -9.20 8.16 10.58
CA ARG A 47 -10.19 7.26 9.99
C ARG A 47 -9.99 6.94 8.52
N ALA A 48 -9.13 7.70 7.83
CA ALA A 48 -8.77 7.42 6.45
C ALA A 48 -7.73 6.29 6.29
N SER A 49 -7.19 5.73 7.39
CA SER A 49 -6.28 4.57 7.36
C SER A 49 -7.08 3.27 7.42
N GLY A 50 -7.84 2.98 6.37
CA GLY A 50 -8.66 1.79 6.27
C GLY A 50 -8.48 1.08 4.93
N PHE A 51 -8.72 -0.24 4.92
CA PHE A 51 -8.43 -1.10 3.79
C PHE A 51 -9.53 -2.12 3.56
N LEU A 52 -9.90 -2.33 2.29
CA LEU A 52 -10.77 -3.42 1.87
C LEU A 52 -9.90 -4.64 1.58
N TYR A 53 -10.18 -5.77 2.22
CA TYR A 53 -9.40 -7.01 2.10
C TYR A 53 -7.88 -6.78 2.22
N GLY A 54 -7.48 -5.93 3.20
CA GLY A 54 -6.10 -5.53 3.38
C GLY A 54 -5.17 -6.65 3.84
N PHE A 55 -5.71 -7.64 4.57
CA PHE A 55 -4.96 -8.81 5.05
C PHE A 55 -5.43 -10.08 4.35
N ALA A 56 -4.48 -10.98 4.12
CA ALA A 56 -4.77 -12.32 3.62
C ALA A 56 -5.11 -13.27 4.75
N GLU A 57 -4.18 -13.42 5.66
CA GLU A 57 -4.14 -14.37 6.76
C GLU A 57 -3.55 -13.70 8.01
N ASP A 58 -3.38 -14.46 9.09
CA ASP A 58 -2.70 -13.95 10.28
C ASP A 58 -1.27 -13.50 9.93
N ASP A 59 -0.94 -12.27 10.32
CA ASP A 59 0.37 -11.62 10.12
C ASP A 59 0.79 -11.46 8.64
N ILE A 60 -0.18 -11.40 7.71
CA ILE A 60 0.04 -11.17 6.27
C ILE A 60 -0.86 -10.05 5.74
N PRO A 61 -0.34 -8.83 5.48
CA PRO A 61 0.99 -8.29 5.88
C PRO A 61 1.17 -8.21 7.40
N SER A 62 2.41 -7.98 7.83
CA SER A 62 2.75 -8.06 9.26
C SER A 62 2.01 -7.02 10.11
N ARG A 63 1.75 -7.39 11.37
CA ARG A 63 1.13 -6.50 12.36
C ARG A 63 1.95 -5.24 12.61
N GLU A 64 3.27 -5.34 12.54
CA GLU A 64 4.19 -4.21 12.73
C GLU A 64 4.01 -3.16 11.63
N ILE A 65 3.82 -3.59 10.39
CA ILE A 65 3.48 -2.70 9.26
C ILE A 65 2.12 -2.05 9.50
N ALA A 66 1.11 -2.83 9.87
CA ALA A 66 -0.23 -2.32 10.11
C ALA A 66 -0.28 -1.31 11.28
N GLU A 67 0.43 -1.59 12.38
CA GLU A 67 0.60 -0.67 13.50
C GLU A 67 1.26 0.64 13.05
N SER A 68 2.31 0.55 12.25
CA SER A 68 3.13 1.70 11.84
C SER A 68 2.38 2.69 10.93
N ILE A 69 1.37 2.24 10.21
CA ILE A 69 0.50 3.09 9.39
C ILE A 69 -0.71 3.61 10.16
N GLY A 70 -0.82 3.28 11.45
CA GLY A 70 -1.95 3.68 12.27
C GLY A 70 -3.27 3.16 11.71
N ILE A 71 -3.33 1.85 11.36
CA ILE A 71 -4.53 1.24 10.78
C ILE A 71 -5.74 1.48 11.67
N ASN A 72 -6.87 1.89 11.07
CA ASN A 72 -8.09 2.20 11.81
C ASN A 72 -9.24 1.25 11.48
N SER A 73 -9.46 0.96 10.21
CA SER A 73 -10.60 0.15 9.77
C SER A 73 -10.20 -0.90 8.74
N LEU A 74 -10.89 -2.01 8.80
CA LEU A 74 -10.76 -3.12 7.85
C LEU A 74 -12.15 -3.55 7.39
N ALA A 75 -12.38 -3.57 6.08
CA ALA A 75 -13.54 -4.22 5.49
C ALA A 75 -13.10 -5.56 4.92
N THR A 76 -13.76 -6.65 5.33
CA THR A 76 -13.34 -8.00 4.95
C THR A 76 -14.53 -8.97 4.92
N LYS A 77 -14.31 -10.20 4.48
CA LYS A 77 -15.37 -11.18 4.39
C LYS A 77 -15.77 -11.73 5.77
N THR A 78 -16.99 -12.19 5.84
CA THR A 78 -17.58 -12.81 7.03
C THR A 78 -16.92 -14.14 7.38
N ALA A 79 -17.12 -14.61 8.61
CA ALA A 79 -16.64 -15.91 9.06
C ALA A 79 -17.11 -17.04 8.14
N GLY A 80 -16.16 -17.81 7.61
CA GLY A 80 -16.41 -18.89 6.64
C GLY A 80 -16.90 -18.41 5.29
N GLY A 81 -16.68 -17.15 4.94
CA GLY A 81 -17.04 -16.57 3.65
C GLY A 81 -16.34 -17.26 2.47
N LEU A 82 -17.01 -17.31 1.32
CA LEU A 82 -16.56 -18.03 0.13
C LEU A 82 -16.12 -17.11 -1.00
N GLN A 83 -16.32 -15.79 -0.84
CA GLN A 83 -16.04 -14.79 -1.88
C GLN A 83 -14.57 -14.82 -2.36
N HIS A 84 -13.63 -14.88 -1.42
CA HIS A 84 -12.19 -14.94 -1.68
C HIS A 84 -11.54 -16.08 -0.92
N PRO A 85 -10.42 -16.64 -1.39
CA PRO A 85 -9.66 -17.67 -0.65
C PRO A 85 -8.99 -17.13 0.61
N ILE A 86 -8.95 -15.80 0.78
CA ILE A 86 -8.23 -15.09 1.83
C ILE A 86 -9.17 -14.14 2.58
N GLY A 87 -8.68 -13.49 3.65
CA GLY A 87 -9.36 -12.39 4.32
C GLY A 87 -10.55 -12.83 5.17
N ASP A 88 -10.59 -14.07 5.66
CA ASP A 88 -11.61 -14.48 6.63
C ASP A 88 -11.44 -13.70 7.93
N VAL A 89 -12.52 -13.13 8.45
CA VAL A 89 -12.48 -12.33 9.67
C VAL A 89 -11.86 -13.09 10.85
N ARG A 90 -12.01 -14.42 10.90
CA ARG A 90 -11.45 -15.28 11.97
C ARG A 90 -9.93 -15.30 11.92
N ASP A 91 -9.35 -15.23 10.72
CA ASP A 91 -7.92 -15.37 10.49
C ASP A 91 -7.19 -14.01 10.57
N VAL A 92 -7.86 -12.91 10.16
CA VAL A 92 -7.23 -11.58 10.09
C VAL A 92 -7.50 -10.68 11.29
N SER A 93 -8.48 -11.04 12.15
CA SER A 93 -8.91 -10.18 13.26
C SER A 93 -7.82 -9.93 14.29
N ASP A 94 -7.03 -10.95 14.64
CA ASP A 94 -5.97 -10.83 15.65
C ASP A 94 -4.86 -9.90 15.19
N THR A 95 -4.41 -10.02 13.94
CA THR A 95 -3.43 -9.10 13.34
C THR A 95 -3.95 -7.67 13.33
N PHE A 96 -5.18 -7.45 12.86
CA PHE A 96 -5.81 -6.14 12.79
C PHE A 96 -5.96 -5.47 14.16
N LEU A 97 -6.52 -6.19 15.15
CA LEU A 97 -6.76 -5.64 16.48
C LEU A 97 -5.47 -5.44 17.29
N SER A 98 -4.50 -6.36 17.15
CA SER A 98 -3.19 -6.20 17.82
C SER A 98 -2.40 -5.03 17.25
N ALA A 99 -2.57 -4.71 15.97
CA ALA A 99 -2.04 -3.50 15.33
C ALA A 99 -2.78 -2.21 15.74
N GLY A 100 -3.82 -2.30 16.56
CA GLY A 100 -4.58 -1.16 17.07
C GLY A 100 -5.77 -0.75 16.21
N GLY A 101 -6.20 -1.60 15.28
CA GLY A 101 -7.41 -1.36 14.48
C GLY A 101 -8.69 -1.31 15.33
N GLU A 102 -9.66 -0.49 14.94
CA GLU A 102 -10.87 -0.21 15.73
C GLU A 102 -12.14 -0.77 15.10
N MET A 103 -12.34 -0.58 13.80
CA MET A 103 -13.57 -0.96 13.09
C MET A 103 -13.32 -2.12 12.14
N LEU A 104 -13.93 -3.26 12.46
CA LEU A 104 -13.91 -4.47 11.64
C LEU A 104 -15.25 -4.63 10.94
N MET A 105 -15.35 -4.10 9.72
CA MET A 105 -16.56 -4.22 8.89
C MET A 105 -16.56 -5.54 8.16
N VAL A 106 -17.64 -6.31 8.31
CA VAL A 106 -17.79 -7.60 7.64
C VAL A 106 -18.91 -7.57 6.63
N TYR A 107 -18.60 -7.95 5.39
CA TYR A 107 -19.61 -8.15 4.35
C TYR A 107 -20.27 -9.52 4.53
N THR A 108 -21.50 -9.53 5.05
CA THR A 108 -22.19 -10.82 5.29
C THR A 108 -22.53 -11.56 4.01
N GLN A 109 -22.72 -10.84 2.90
CA GLN A 109 -22.99 -11.44 1.60
C GLN A 109 -21.80 -12.25 1.03
N ASP A 110 -20.59 -12.03 1.54
CA ASP A 110 -19.40 -12.81 1.16
C ASP A 110 -19.46 -14.27 1.60
N MET A 111 -20.52 -14.67 2.30
CA MET A 111 -20.82 -16.08 2.49
C MET A 111 -21.13 -16.84 1.18
N TYR A 112 -21.42 -16.12 0.09
CA TYR A 112 -21.58 -16.66 -1.25
C TYR A 112 -20.24 -16.62 -2.01
N ASP A 113 -20.08 -17.52 -2.97
CA ASP A 113 -18.84 -17.70 -3.73
C ASP A 113 -18.78 -16.88 -5.03
N THR A 114 -19.82 -16.13 -5.35
CA THR A 114 -19.90 -15.36 -6.59
C THR A 114 -20.30 -13.90 -6.35
N TRP A 115 -19.64 -13.02 -7.00
CA TRP A 115 -20.00 -11.64 -7.24
C TRP A 115 -20.57 -11.57 -8.69
N TYR A 116 -21.75 -11.09 -9.01
CA TYR A 116 -22.73 -10.54 -8.09
C TYR A 116 -23.52 -11.64 -7.37
N TYR A 117 -23.83 -11.43 -6.09
CA TYR A 117 -24.52 -12.41 -5.29
C TYR A 117 -25.88 -12.78 -5.86
N GLN A 118 -26.16 -14.07 -5.96
CA GLN A 118 -27.48 -14.59 -6.26
C GLN A 118 -28.08 -15.13 -4.97
N LEU A 119 -28.85 -14.31 -4.30
CA LEU A 119 -29.54 -14.72 -3.09
C LEU A 119 -30.71 -15.62 -3.47
N ASP A 120 -30.81 -16.78 -2.83
CA ASP A 120 -31.86 -17.75 -3.08
C ASP A 120 -33.24 -17.16 -2.75
N SER A 121 -33.43 -16.82 -1.48
CA SER A 121 -34.61 -16.14 -0.95
C SER A 121 -34.25 -15.38 0.33
N LEU A 122 -35.04 -14.39 0.69
CA LEU A 122 -34.80 -13.64 1.93
C LEU A 122 -34.78 -14.54 3.19
N PRO A 123 -35.70 -15.51 3.36
CA PRO A 123 -35.62 -16.41 4.50
C PRO A 123 -34.37 -17.26 4.54
N GLU A 124 -33.86 -17.76 3.41
CA GLU A 124 -32.62 -18.53 3.34
C GLU A 124 -31.41 -17.65 3.60
N TYR A 125 -31.39 -16.46 3.05
CA TYR A 125 -30.38 -15.47 3.37
C TYR A 125 -30.34 -15.15 4.87
N ASN A 126 -31.49 -14.86 5.46
CA ASN A 126 -31.61 -14.55 6.88
C ASN A 126 -31.19 -15.73 7.77
N GLU A 127 -31.38 -16.96 7.36
CA GLU A 127 -30.90 -18.11 8.13
C GLU A 127 -29.36 -18.21 8.08
N LYS A 128 -28.74 -17.94 6.92
CA LYS A 128 -27.28 -17.85 6.81
C LYS A 128 -26.74 -16.71 7.66
N VAL A 129 -27.36 -15.52 7.59
CA VAL A 129 -26.96 -14.35 8.43
C VAL A 129 -27.08 -14.70 9.91
N ARG A 130 -28.18 -15.35 10.33
CA ARG A 130 -28.35 -15.77 11.72
C ARG A 130 -27.20 -16.64 12.19
N LYS A 131 -26.84 -17.66 11.42
CA LYS A 131 -25.75 -18.59 11.75
C LYS A 131 -24.42 -17.85 11.88
N THR A 132 -24.08 -17.09 10.87
CA THR A 132 -22.78 -16.39 10.78
C THR A 132 -22.64 -15.31 11.85
N VAL A 133 -23.67 -14.50 12.06
CA VAL A 133 -23.66 -13.47 13.12
C VAL A 133 -23.60 -14.11 14.51
N THR A 134 -24.33 -15.20 14.77
CA THR A 134 -24.25 -15.90 16.05
C THR A 134 -22.84 -16.43 16.34
N GLU A 135 -22.16 -16.95 15.32
CA GLU A 135 -20.76 -17.38 15.43
C GLU A 135 -19.85 -16.19 15.79
N MET A 136 -19.91 -15.12 15.02
CA MET A 136 -19.05 -13.94 15.22
C MET A 136 -19.31 -13.21 16.54
N GLU A 137 -20.56 -13.14 17.00
CA GLU A 137 -20.90 -12.58 18.32
C GLU A 137 -20.36 -13.40 19.51
N SER A 138 -19.91 -14.64 19.25
CA SER A 138 -19.24 -15.48 20.27
C SER A 138 -17.72 -15.32 20.26
N SER A 139 -17.16 -14.53 19.34
CA SER A 139 -15.71 -14.37 19.17
C SER A 139 -15.11 -13.31 20.11
N SER A 140 -13.76 -13.30 20.21
CA SER A 140 -12.98 -12.29 20.90
C SER A 140 -13.02 -10.91 20.23
N TYR A 141 -13.29 -10.85 18.93
CA TYR A 141 -13.30 -9.63 18.12
C TYR A 141 -14.70 -8.96 17.99
N ARG A 142 -15.73 -9.50 18.65
CA ARG A 142 -17.14 -9.07 18.52
C ARG A 142 -17.36 -7.57 18.74
N ASP A 143 -16.62 -6.95 19.66
CA ASP A 143 -16.84 -5.54 20.05
C ASP A 143 -16.40 -4.55 18.96
N SER A 144 -15.56 -4.99 18.02
CA SER A 144 -15.08 -4.22 16.87
C SER A 144 -15.92 -4.43 15.60
N LEU A 145 -16.87 -5.39 15.62
CA LEU A 145 -17.66 -5.75 14.44
C LEU A 145 -18.66 -4.66 14.03
N VAL A 146 -18.72 -4.46 12.72
CA VAL A 146 -19.79 -3.70 12.05
C VAL A 146 -20.29 -4.55 10.88
N TYR A 147 -21.57 -4.89 10.87
CA TYR A 147 -22.14 -5.76 9.86
C TYR A 147 -22.66 -5.00 8.65
N CYS A 148 -21.98 -5.08 7.51
CA CYS A 148 -22.53 -4.67 6.22
C CYS A 148 -23.40 -5.80 5.67
N ILE A 149 -24.68 -5.75 5.98
CA ILE A 149 -25.61 -6.88 5.67
C ILE A 149 -26.03 -6.90 4.20
N TYR A 150 -25.89 -5.82 3.49
CA TYR A 150 -26.13 -5.72 2.05
C TYR A 150 -25.07 -4.83 1.39
N ASN A 151 -24.48 -5.30 0.30
CA ASN A 151 -23.51 -4.57 -0.48
C ASN A 151 -23.96 -4.42 -1.93
N GLU A 152 -23.91 -3.21 -2.46
CA GLU A 152 -24.22 -2.85 -3.86
C GLU A 152 -25.56 -3.39 -4.40
N MET A 153 -26.60 -3.31 -3.61
CA MET A 153 -27.93 -3.76 -4.02
C MET A 153 -28.52 -2.93 -5.16
N ASP A 154 -28.01 -1.72 -5.36
CA ASP A 154 -28.35 -0.82 -6.47
C ASP A 154 -27.64 -1.17 -7.77
N ASN A 155 -26.66 -2.07 -7.74
CA ASN A 155 -25.96 -2.54 -8.94
C ASN A 155 -26.71 -3.67 -9.69
N GLY A 156 -27.97 -3.85 -9.39
CA GLY A 156 -28.90 -4.62 -10.20
C GLY A 156 -28.92 -6.12 -9.99
N ALA A 157 -28.20 -6.64 -8.99
CA ALA A 157 -27.96 -8.06 -8.93
C ALA A 157 -29.17 -8.88 -8.42
N TRP A 158 -29.80 -8.50 -7.34
CA TRP A 158 -30.70 -9.40 -6.61
C TRP A 158 -32.19 -9.07 -6.77
N LEU A 159 -32.52 -7.79 -6.73
CA LEU A 159 -33.91 -7.31 -6.68
C LEU A 159 -34.40 -6.78 -8.03
N GLY A 160 -33.60 -6.88 -9.07
CA GLY A 160 -33.87 -6.31 -10.37
C GLY A 160 -33.50 -4.82 -10.46
N ASN A 161 -34.15 -4.11 -11.37
CA ASN A 161 -33.79 -2.70 -11.64
C ASN A 161 -34.11 -1.81 -10.41
N PHE A 162 -33.07 -1.30 -9.76
CA PHE A 162 -33.20 -0.46 -8.57
C PHE A 162 -33.81 0.94 -8.85
N TRP A 163 -33.85 1.39 -10.11
CA TRP A 163 -34.54 2.59 -10.53
C TRP A 163 -36.06 2.49 -10.39
N GLU A 164 -36.60 1.27 -10.32
CA GLU A 164 -38.02 1.01 -10.09
C GLU A 164 -38.29 1.05 -8.58
N ALA A 165 -39.21 1.94 -8.16
CA ALA A 165 -39.53 2.11 -6.74
C ALA A 165 -39.93 0.80 -6.03
N GLU A 166 -40.67 -0.09 -6.72
CA GLU A 166 -41.07 -1.38 -6.16
C GLU A 166 -39.86 -2.23 -5.70
N ASN A 167 -38.79 -2.24 -6.50
CA ASN A 167 -37.58 -3.01 -6.17
C ASN A 167 -36.80 -2.36 -5.03
N ARG A 168 -36.75 -1.03 -4.94
CA ARG A 168 -36.15 -0.32 -3.80
C ARG A 168 -36.86 -0.64 -2.50
N TYR A 169 -38.20 -0.60 -2.51
CA TYR A 169 -38.98 -0.93 -1.31
C TYR A 169 -38.87 -2.42 -0.90
N LYS A 170 -38.69 -3.35 -1.85
CA LYS A 170 -38.32 -4.72 -1.51
C LYS A 170 -36.98 -4.79 -0.75
N PHE A 171 -36.02 -4.00 -1.18
CA PHE A 171 -34.75 -3.91 -0.47
C PHE A 171 -34.92 -3.29 0.93
N TYR A 172 -35.70 -2.23 1.07
CA TYR A 172 -35.92 -1.59 2.39
C TYR A 172 -36.63 -2.52 3.35
N ASP A 173 -37.60 -3.31 2.88
CA ASP A 173 -38.25 -4.33 3.69
C ASP A 173 -37.29 -5.45 4.08
N ALA A 174 -36.40 -5.89 3.16
CA ALA A 174 -35.37 -6.87 3.44
C ALA A 174 -34.35 -6.35 4.46
N TRP A 175 -33.90 -5.07 4.30
CA TRP A 175 -33.07 -4.41 5.29
C TRP A 175 -33.68 -4.46 6.68
N LYS A 176 -34.93 -4.01 6.81
CA LYS A 176 -35.63 -4.00 8.09
C LYS A 176 -35.71 -5.38 8.75
N GLU A 177 -36.07 -6.40 7.96
CA GLU A 177 -36.20 -7.77 8.46
C GLU A 177 -34.84 -8.31 8.95
N THR A 178 -33.80 -8.15 8.16
CA THR A 178 -32.43 -8.59 8.51
C THR A 178 -31.83 -7.76 9.64
N TYR A 179 -32.12 -6.45 9.70
CA TYR A 179 -31.70 -5.56 10.80
C TYR A 179 -32.22 -6.08 12.13
N PHE A 180 -33.53 -6.33 12.24
CA PHE A 180 -34.13 -6.85 13.48
C PHE A 180 -33.69 -8.28 13.80
N LEU A 181 -33.41 -9.09 12.81
CA LEU A 181 -32.77 -10.38 12.99
C LEU A 181 -31.42 -10.26 13.70
N VAL A 182 -30.53 -9.42 13.22
CA VAL A 182 -29.19 -9.20 13.83
C VAL A 182 -29.35 -8.61 15.23
N LYS A 183 -30.21 -7.60 15.40
CA LYS A 183 -30.53 -7.01 16.73
C LYS A 183 -31.16 -7.99 17.70
N SER A 184 -31.83 -9.05 17.23
CA SER A 184 -32.34 -10.09 18.08
C SER A 184 -31.26 -11.03 18.64
N ILE A 185 -30.12 -11.11 17.95
CA ILE A 185 -28.95 -11.88 18.39
C ILE A 185 -28.13 -11.05 19.38
N ASN A 186 -27.80 -9.82 18.99
CA ASN A 186 -27.13 -8.84 19.83
C ASN A 186 -27.79 -7.48 19.65
N PRO A 187 -28.52 -6.94 20.67
CA PRO A 187 -29.15 -5.62 20.60
C PRO A 187 -28.16 -4.49 20.35
N ASP A 188 -26.88 -4.65 20.74
CA ASP A 188 -25.83 -3.64 20.61
C ASP A 188 -25.04 -3.76 19.30
N ALA A 189 -25.28 -4.82 18.49
CA ALA A 189 -24.62 -5.02 17.20
C ALA A 189 -24.72 -3.76 16.32
N LYS A 190 -23.61 -3.37 15.69
CA LYS A 190 -23.57 -2.25 14.75
C LYS A 190 -23.82 -2.76 13.32
N LEU A 191 -24.73 -2.10 12.62
CA LEU A 191 -25.04 -2.41 11.23
C LEU A 191 -24.69 -1.24 10.33
N ALA A 192 -24.12 -1.55 9.18
CA ALA A 192 -23.73 -0.60 8.14
C ALA A 192 -24.64 -0.73 6.93
N GLY A 193 -25.04 0.38 6.34
CA GLY A 193 -25.88 0.42 5.14
C GLY A 193 -26.17 1.85 4.67
N PRO A 194 -26.79 2.01 3.47
CA PRO A 194 -27.36 0.97 2.62
C PRO A 194 -26.33 0.15 1.82
N GLY A 195 -25.07 0.56 1.72
CA GLY A 195 -24.05 -0.11 0.91
C GLY A 195 -24.20 0.11 -0.59
N HIS A 196 -24.60 1.30 -1.00
CA HIS A 196 -24.76 1.64 -2.43
C HIS A 196 -23.41 1.72 -3.15
N CYS A 197 -23.36 1.32 -4.42
CA CYS A 197 -22.16 1.37 -5.27
C CYS A 197 -21.70 2.79 -5.63
N GLY A 198 -22.45 3.81 -5.22
CA GLY A 198 -22.10 5.21 -5.35
C GLY A 198 -23.01 6.12 -4.55
N TYR A 199 -22.61 7.38 -4.39
CA TYR A 199 -23.46 8.35 -3.73
C TYR A 199 -24.66 8.72 -4.62
N ASN A 200 -25.87 8.48 -4.13
CA ASN A 200 -27.10 8.94 -4.74
C ASN A 200 -28.01 9.58 -3.67
N TYR A 201 -28.16 10.89 -3.75
CA TYR A 201 -28.92 11.67 -2.75
C TYR A 201 -30.35 11.13 -2.55
N ASP A 202 -31.07 10.90 -3.63
CA ASP A 202 -32.48 10.50 -3.56
C ASP A 202 -32.64 9.10 -2.97
N PHE A 203 -31.79 8.15 -3.35
CA PHE A 203 -31.86 6.79 -2.84
C PHE A 203 -31.47 6.70 -1.35
N ILE A 204 -30.40 7.38 -0.96
CA ILE A 204 -29.96 7.39 0.44
C ILE A 204 -31.02 8.09 1.33
N LYS A 205 -31.60 9.18 0.84
CA LYS A 205 -32.66 9.90 1.56
C LYS A 205 -33.92 9.05 1.71
N GLU A 206 -34.35 8.37 0.66
CA GLU A 206 -35.51 7.48 0.69
C GLU A 206 -35.27 6.32 1.68
N PHE A 207 -34.09 5.71 1.63
CA PHE A 207 -33.67 4.66 2.55
C PHE A 207 -33.67 5.13 4.03
N LEU A 208 -33.01 6.23 4.33
CA LEU A 208 -32.94 6.76 5.71
C LEU A 208 -34.31 7.20 6.22
N SER A 209 -35.16 7.76 5.36
CA SER A 209 -36.56 8.08 5.71
C SER A 209 -37.34 6.84 6.11
N TYR A 210 -37.25 5.78 5.29
CA TYR A 210 -37.89 4.49 5.58
C TYR A 210 -37.35 3.89 6.89
N CYS A 211 -36.03 3.90 7.08
CA CYS A 211 -35.40 3.36 8.29
C CYS A 211 -35.81 4.13 9.55
N LYS A 212 -35.91 5.47 9.48
CA LYS A 212 -36.41 6.30 10.56
C LYS A 212 -37.85 5.93 10.94
N GLU A 213 -38.74 5.77 9.97
CA GLU A 213 -40.13 5.44 10.16
C GLU A 213 -40.34 4.03 10.75
N ASN A 214 -39.35 3.14 10.56
CA ASN A 214 -39.40 1.74 10.97
C ASN A 214 -38.42 1.38 12.11
N ASP A 215 -37.80 2.32 12.78
CA ASP A 215 -36.86 2.14 13.88
C ASP A 215 -35.63 1.23 13.51
N CYS A 216 -35.17 1.30 12.27
CA CYS A 216 -34.07 0.45 11.78
C CYS A 216 -32.93 1.27 11.11
N LEU A 217 -32.63 2.48 11.63
CA LEU A 217 -31.51 3.29 11.16
C LEU A 217 -30.18 2.53 11.33
N PRO A 218 -29.28 2.56 10.32
CA PRO A 218 -27.95 2.00 10.45
C PRO A 218 -27.12 2.75 11.51
N GLN A 219 -26.13 2.09 12.08
CA GLN A 219 -25.16 2.73 12.98
C GLN A 219 -23.96 3.32 12.21
N VAL A 220 -23.75 2.88 10.96
CA VAL A 220 -22.79 3.45 10.02
C VAL A 220 -23.47 3.58 8.66
N VAL A 221 -23.45 4.77 8.07
CA VAL A 221 -23.93 4.96 6.70
C VAL A 221 -22.81 4.64 5.73
N VAL A 222 -23.13 3.87 4.67
CA VAL A 222 -22.14 3.37 3.73
C VAL A 222 -22.56 3.67 2.28
N TRP A 223 -21.61 4.20 1.51
CA TRP A 223 -21.65 4.21 0.05
C TRP A 223 -20.22 4.11 -0.50
N HIS A 224 -20.07 3.83 -1.80
CA HIS A 224 -18.78 3.70 -2.46
C HIS A 224 -18.41 4.95 -3.28
N GLU A 225 -17.12 5.18 -3.50
CA GLU A 225 -16.57 6.26 -4.29
C GLU A 225 -15.51 5.72 -5.26
N LEU A 226 -15.98 5.00 -6.27
CA LEU A 226 -15.17 4.25 -7.23
C LEU A 226 -15.11 4.89 -8.63
N SER A 227 -15.68 6.09 -8.82
CA SER A 227 -15.68 6.78 -10.10
C SER A 227 -14.56 7.83 -10.20
N ASP A 228 -14.14 8.17 -11.42
CA ASP A 228 -13.15 9.21 -11.70
C ASP A 228 -13.54 10.60 -11.19
N GLN A 229 -14.82 10.79 -10.86
CA GLN A 229 -15.35 12.04 -10.32
C GLN A 229 -15.46 12.04 -8.80
N SER A 230 -15.36 10.88 -8.17
CA SER A 230 -15.64 10.68 -6.74
C SER A 230 -14.82 11.60 -5.84
N ILE A 231 -13.51 11.63 -6.02
CA ILE A 231 -12.60 12.45 -5.20
C ILE A 231 -12.92 13.95 -5.28
N TYR A 232 -13.45 14.42 -6.40
CA TYR A 232 -13.80 15.84 -6.62
C TYR A 232 -15.17 16.19 -6.10
N ARG A 233 -16.09 15.21 -6.00
CA ARG A 233 -17.46 15.38 -5.54
C ARG A 233 -17.65 15.06 -4.07
N MET A 234 -16.66 14.45 -3.42
CA MET A 234 -16.79 13.95 -2.05
C MET A 234 -17.32 15.04 -1.09
N GLU A 235 -16.73 16.23 -1.08
CA GLU A 235 -17.20 17.32 -0.22
C GLU A 235 -18.68 17.66 -0.49
N HIS A 236 -19.07 17.74 -1.76
CA HIS A 236 -20.47 18.00 -2.14
C HIS A 236 -21.40 16.84 -1.73
N ASN A 237 -20.95 15.58 -1.84
CA ASN A 237 -21.72 14.43 -1.41
C ASN A 237 -21.97 14.46 0.11
N PHE A 238 -20.95 14.80 0.88
CA PHE A 238 -21.10 14.97 2.34
C PHE A 238 -21.99 16.16 2.73
N ASP A 239 -21.89 17.31 2.04
CA ASP A 239 -22.80 18.44 2.23
C ASP A 239 -24.25 18.02 1.96
N GLY A 240 -24.47 17.23 0.90
CA GLY A 240 -25.76 16.64 0.59
C GLY A 240 -26.27 15.71 1.70
N TYR A 241 -25.41 14.84 2.21
CA TYR A 241 -25.73 13.93 3.30
C TYR A 241 -26.09 14.69 4.60
N TYR A 242 -25.32 15.70 4.96
CA TYR A 242 -25.61 16.52 6.15
C TYR A 242 -26.92 17.28 6.03
N SER A 243 -27.20 17.86 4.85
CA SER A 243 -28.49 18.51 4.57
C SER A 243 -29.65 17.52 4.66
N MET A 244 -29.45 16.30 4.20
CA MET A 244 -30.42 15.22 4.29
C MET A 244 -30.74 14.85 5.72
N CYS A 245 -29.72 14.71 6.58
CA CYS A 245 -29.93 14.44 8.01
C CYS A 245 -30.75 15.55 8.68
N ASP A 246 -30.42 16.82 8.38
CA ASP A 246 -31.16 17.99 8.91
C ASP A 246 -32.60 17.97 8.42
N GLU A 247 -32.87 17.70 7.15
CA GLU A 247 -34.22 17.62 6.60
C GLU A 247 -35.05 16.48 7.19
N LEU A 248 -34.41 15.33 7.40
CA LEU A 248 -35.05 14.18 8.01
C LEU A 248 -35.17 14.31 9.53
N GLY A 249 -34.47 15.25 10.16
CA GLY A 249 -34.43 15.40 11.63
C GLY A 249 -33.83 14.14 12.30
N ILE A 250 -32.73 13.64 11.78
CA ILE A 250 -31.91 12.55 12.35
C ILE A 250 -30.56 13.10 12.73
N GLU A 251 -29.92 12.49 13.71
CA GLU A 251 -28.51 12.79 14.02
C GLU A 251 -27.60 12.36 12.85
N ARG A 252 -26.47 13.04 12.71
CA ARG A 252 -25.46 12.65 11.73
C ARG A 252 -24.84 11.32 12.12
N ILE A 253 -25.23 10.28 11.41
CA ILE A 253 -24.66 8.94 11.59
C ILE A 253 -23.25 8.93 10.99
N PRO A 254 -22.25 8.32 11.65
CA PRO A 254 -20.91 8.17 11.09
C PRO A 254 -20.94 7.54 9.69
N VAL A 255 -20.08 8.04 8.80
CA VAL A 255 -20.02 7.54 7.42
C VAL A 255 -18.76 6.71 7.23
N CYS A 256 -18.89 5.60 6.53
CA CYS A 256 -17.78 4.83 6.00
C CYS A 256 -17.87 4.75 4.47
N ILE A 257 -16.85 5.27 3.80
CA ILE A 257 -16.66 4.99 2.36
C ILE A 257 -15.93 3.66 2.30
N SER A 258 -16.69 2.57 2.33
CA SER A 258 -16.14 1.22 2.50
C SER A 258 -15.39 0.71 1.27
N GLU A 259 -15.56 1.38 0.13
CA GLU A 259 -14.79 1.16 -1.10
C GLU A 259 -14.53 2.49 -1.79
N TYR A 260 -13.27 2.91 -1.86
CA TYR A 260 -12.89 4.10 -2.60
C TYR A 260 -11.60 3.91 -3.40
N GLY A 261 -11.41 4.78 -4.39
CA GLY A 261 -10.20 4.83 -5.20
C GLY A 261 -10.40 4.21 -6.58
N LEU A 262 -9.57 4.64 -7.52
CA LEU A 262 -9.60 4.19 -8.91
C LEU A 262 -8.54 3.15 -9.18
N MET A 263 -8.87 2.16 -9.99
CA MET A 263 -7.91 1.17 -10.47
C MET A 263 -6.66 1.82 -11.08
N SER A 264 -6.85 2.90 -11.84
CA SER A 264 -5.77 3.61 -12.55
C SER A 264 -4.90 4.52 -11.67
N THR A 265 -5.28 4.74 -10.41
CA THR A 265 -4.53 5.67 -9.52
C THR A 265 -4.25 5.11 -8.13
N ASN A 266 -4.84 3.96 -7.77
CA ASN A 266 -4.58 3.30 -6.50
C ASN A 266 -3.10 2.93 -6.38
N GLY A 267 -2.51 3.17 -5.21
CA GLY A 267 -1.09 2.93 -4.95
C GLY A 267 -0.16 4.06 -5.41
N ILE A 268 -0.69 5.11 -6.07
CA ILE A 268 0.10 6.31 -6.39
C ILE A 268 0.13 7.25 -5.17
N PRO A 269 1.29 7.55 -4.59
CA PRO A 269 1.40 8.34 -3.36
C PRO A 269 0.67 9.68 -3.39
N GLY A 270 0.84 10.46 -4.45
CA GLY A 270 0.20 11.77 -4.59
C GLY A 270 -1.34 11.69 -4.64
N GLU A 271 -1.90 10.60 -5.16
CA GLU A 271 -3.35 10.37 -5.18
C GLU A 271 -3.86 9.94 -3.80
N SER A 272 -3.12 9.09 -3.10
CA SER A 272 -3.48 8.68 -1.73
C SER A 272 -3.55 9.86 -0.78
N VAL A 273 -2.67 10.86 -0.92
CA VAL A 273 -2.76 12.13 -0.16
C VAL A 273 -4.09 12.83 -0.38
N LYS A 274 -4.60 12.84 -1.62
CA LYS A 274 -5.88 13.49 -1.94
C LYS A 274 -7.04 12.81 -1.23
N TRP A 275 -7.09 11.47 -1.26
CA TRP A 275 -8.14 10.69 -0.61
C TRP A 275 -8.10 10.85 0.91
N ILE A 276 -6.93 10.70 1.51
CA ILE A 276 -6.73 10.87 2.97
C ILE A 276 -7.20 12.26 3.40
N SER A 277 -6.77 13.31 2.70
CA SER A 277 -7.15 14.68 3.04
C SER A 277 -8.67 14.93 2.91
N ARG A 278 -9.33 14.32 1.93
CA ARG A 278 -10.80 14.47 1.76
C ARG A 278 -11.58 13.72 2.83
N LEU A 279 -11.19 12.51 3.16
CA LEU A 279 -11.83 11.69 4.19
C LEU A 279 -11.65 12.31 5.57
N GLU A 280 -10.44 12.74 5.91
CA GLU A 280 -10.17 13.37 7.21
C GLU A 280 -11.01 14.61 7.43
N LYS A 281 -11.10 15.51 6.43
CA LYS A 281 -11.97 16.71 6.50
C LYS A 281 -13.45 16.40 6.77
N GLN A 282 -13.91 15.22 6.45
CA GLN A 282 -15.31 14.81 6.64
C GLN A 282 -15.50 13.95 7.89
N ASP A 283 -14.45 13.72 8.67
CA ASP A 283 -14.48 12.80 9.82
C ASP A 283 -15.03 11.41 9.41
N ALA A 284 -14.67 10.95 8.21
CA ALA A 284 -15.20 9.75 7.61
C ALA A 284 -14.21 8.59 7.68
N TYR A 285 -14.72 7.40 7.97
CA TYR A 285 -13.99 6.18 7.73
C TYR A 285 -13.84 5.95 6.23
N GLY A 286 -12.70 5.42 5.81
CA GLY A 286 -12.51 5.05 4.42
C GLY A 286 -11.70 3.77 4.29
N CYS A 287 -12.19 2.81 3.50
CA CYS A 287 -11.45 1.61 3.14
C CYS A 287 -11.07 1.70 1.66
N VAL A 288 -9.77 1.82 1.38
CA VAL A 288 -9.29 1.86 0.01
C VAL A 288 -9.55 0.53 -0.68
N ALA A 289 -10.15 0.58 -1.87
CA ALA A 289 -10.47 -0.61 -2.63
C ALA A 289 -9.20 -1.32 -3.10
N TYR A 290 -9.24 -2.64 -3.14
CA TYR A 290 -8.20 -3.44 -3.78
C TYR A 290 -8.55 -3.65 -5.25
N TRP A 291 -7.60 -3.49 -6.14
CA TRP A 291 -7.82 -3.64 -7.57
C TRP A 291 -6.87 -4.64 -8.21
N ARG A 292 -5.61 -4.61 -7.79
CA ARG A 292 -4.59 -5.55 -8.24
C ARG A 292 -4.61 -6.81 -7.38
N LEU A 293 -4.42 -6.63 -6.08
CA LEU A 293 -4.33 -7.68 -5.07
C LEU A 293 -5.18 -7.34 -3.86
N ALA A 294 -6.04 -8.24 -3.44
CA ALA A 294 -6.37 -8.35 -2.03
C ALA A 294 -5.09 -8.73 -1.25
N ASN A 295 -5.04 -8.44 0.04
CA ASN A 295 -3.98 -8.95 0.93
C ASN A 295 -2.63 -8.22 0.99
N ASN A 296 -2.50 -7.04 0.45
CA ASN A 296 -1.27 -6.25 0.57
C ASN A 296 -1.55 -4.81 1.02
N LEU A 297 -2.56 -4.64 1.87
CA LEU A 297 -3.08 -3.34 2.30
C LEU A 297 -3.37 -2.44 1.08
N SER A 298 -4.09 -3.01 0.10
CA SER A 298 -4.52 -2.33 -1.13
C SER A 298 -3.39 -1.58 -1.82
N ASP A 299 -2.33 -2.31 -2.18
CA ASP A 299 -1.11 -1.80 -2.83
C ASP A 299 -0.30 -0.80 -1.99
N THR A 300 -0.29 -0.99 -0.66
CA THR A 300 0.54 -0.21 0.26
C THR A 300 1.87 -0.91 0.56
N VAL A 301 1.97 -2.21 0.40
CA VAL A 301 3.21 -2.97 0.57
C VAL A 301 3.54 -3.79 -0.68
N ALA A 302 4.82 -4.00 -0.93
CA ALA A 302 5.31 -4.80 -2.04
C ALA A 302 5.15 -6.31 -1.78
N ASP A 303 5.32 -6.73 -0.52
CA ASP A 303 5.10 -8.10 -0.03
C ASP A 303 4.54 -8.08 1.42
N ASP A 304 4.82 -9.07 2.24
CA ASP A 304 4.33 -9.17 3.63
C ASP A 304 5.04 -8.22 4.61
N VAL A 305 6.29 -7.83 4.34
CA VAL A 305 7.13 -7.02 5.23
C VAL A 305 7.84 -5.85 4.55
N THR A 306 7.72 -5.69 3.24
CA THR A 306 8.48 -4.69 2.49
C THR A 306 7.60 -3.50 2.09
N PRO A 307 7.88 -2.29 2.58
CA PRO A 307 7.20 -1.07 2.17
C PRO A 307 7.34 -0.80 0.66
N ASN A 308 6.28 -0.32 0.03
CA ASN A 308 6.36 0.37 -1.27
C ASN A 308 6.25 1.89 -1.08
N SER A 309 6.14 2.65 -2.17
CA SER A 309 6.06 4.11 -2.07
C SER A 309 4.77 4.60 -1.38
N ASN A 310 3.66 3.88 -1.56
CA ASN A 310 2.37 4.26 -0.97
C ASN A 310 2.32 4.00 0.55
N TYR A 311 3.05 3.01 1.05
CA TYR A 311 3.21 2.76 2.48
C TYR A 311 3.61 4.03 3.25
N TRP A 312 4.56 4.78 2.73
CA TRP A 312 5.09 5.96 3.41
C TRP A 312 4.07 7.09 3.56
N VAL A 313 3.06 7.15 2.70
CA VAL A 313 1.94 8.08 2.85
C VAL A 313 1.12 7.74 4.08
N TYR A 314 0.73 6.47 4.24
CA TYR A 314 -0.03 6.01 5.39
C TYR A 314 0.82 6.00 6.67
N ASN A 315 2.11 5.66 6.58
CA ASN A 315 3.03 5.73 7.71
C ASN A 315 3.13 7.17 8.24
N PHE A 316 3.32 8.16 7.36
CA PHE A 316 3.36 9.56 7.78
C PHE A 316 2.00 10.03 8.31
N TYR A 317 0.90 9.64 7.68
CA TYR A 317 -0.43 9.94 8.19
C TYR A 317 -0.68 9.30 9.56
N GLY A 318 -0.24 8.06 9.77
CA GLY A 318 -0.25 7.40 11.08
C GLY A 318 0.59 8.12 12.14
N LYS A 319 1.71 8.75 11.73
CA LYS A 319 2.61 9.55 12.59
C LYS A 319 2.03 10.93 12.94
N MET A 320 1.16 11.51 12.11
CA MET A 320 0.54 12.81 12.36
C MET A 320 -0.26 12.79 13.67
N LYS A 321 -0.06 13.81 14.50
CA LYS A 321 -0.70 13.96 15.82
C LYS A 321 -1.33 15.32 15.99
N GLY A 322 -2.03 15.47 17.10
CA GLY A 322 -2.65 16.72 17.53
C GLY A 322 -3.95 17.01 16.80
N LYS A 323 -4.14 18.26 16.39
CA LYS A 323 -5.37 18.70 15.74
C LYS A 323 -5.16 19.06 14.29
N GLU A 324 -6.10 18.68 13.44
CA GLU A 324 -6.15 19.08 12.04
C GLU A 324 -6.36 20.60 11.93
N LEU A 325 -5.71 21.23 10.96
CA LEU A 325 -5.85 22.64 10.63
C LEU A 325 -6.79 22.81 9.45
N ALA A 326 -7.75 23.72 9.57
CA ALA A 326 -8.60 24.07 8.45
C ALA A 326 -7.79 24.60 7.27
N SER A 327 -8.08 24.12 6.06
CA SER A 327 -7.32 24.43 4.87
C SER A 327 -8.14 25.14 3.80
N THR A 328 -7.46 26.01 3.03
CA THR A 328 -7.98 26.61 1.80
C THR A 328 -7.01 26.34 0.66
N GLU A 329 -7.49 25.68 -0.36
CA GLU A 329 -6.73 25.31 -1.55
C GLU A 329 -6.89 26.39 -2.62
N ARG A 330 -5.77 26.75 -3.23
CA ARG A 330 -5.75 27.65 -4.40
C ARG A 330 -5.22 26.90 -5.59
N ASP A 331 -6.13 26.65 -6.51
CA ASP A 331 -5.81 25.93 -7.74
C ASP A 331 -5.19 26.81 -8.84
N ILE A 332 -4.60 26.18 -9.83
CA ILE A 332 -3.89 26.82 -10.92
C ILE A 332 -4.86 27.09 -12.07
N LEU A 333 -4.93 28.34 -12.49
CA LEU A 333 -5.82 28.76 -13.56
C LEU A 333 -5.54 28.06 -14.93
N HIS A 334 -4.30 27.68 -15.19
CA HIS A 334 -3.92 27.13 -16.51
C HIS A 334 -4.31 25.65 -16.69
N SER A 335 -4.28 24.85 -15.63
CA SER A 335 -4.79 23.48 -15.71
C SER A 335 -6.29 23.47 -15.95
N ASN A 336 -7.01 24.43 -15.38
CA ASN A 336 -8.44 24.62 -15.60
C ASN A 336 -8.77 25.11 -17.03
N ILE A 337 -7.99 26.01 -17.59
CA ILE A 337 -8.21 26.50 -18.97
C ILE A 337 -8.01 25.35 -19.98
N GLY A 338 -6.97 24.56 -19.84
CA GLY A 338 -6.71 23.42 -20.73
C GLY A 338 -7.82 22.36 -20.69
N LYS A 339 -8.35 22.06 -19.51
CA LYS A 339 -9.44 21.11 -19.32
C LYS A 339 -10.80 21.71 -19.69
N TYR A 340 -11.05 22.97 -19.37
CA TYR A 340 -12.25 23.68 -19.81
C TYR A 340 -12.37 23.69 -21.34
N LEU A 341 -11.28 23.92 -22.05
CA LEU A 341 -11.23 23.84 -23.53
C LEU A 341 -11.46 22.41 -24.06
N LYS A 342 -11.25 21.38 -23.23
CA LYS A 342 -11.53 19.98 -23.55
C LYS A 342 -12.92 19.52 -23.08
N GLY A 343 -13.73 20.41 -22.51
CA GLY A 343 -15.07 20.09 -22.00
C GLY A 343 -15.06 19.33 -20.66
N VAL A 344 -13.96 19.32 -19.94
CA VAL A 344 -13.87 18.73 -18.58
C VAL A 344 -14.35 19.75 -17.56
N ASP A 345 -15.14 19.29 -16.59
CA ASP A 345 -15.67 20.11 -15.49
C ASP A 345 -14.53 20.82 -14.75
N PRO A 346 -14.56 22.17 -14.62
CA PRO A 346 -13.55 22.92 -13.89
C PRO A 346 -13.41 22.53 -12.42
N LEU A 347 -14.46 21.96 -11.80
CA LEU A 347 -14.42 21.47 -10.42
C LEU A 347 -13.54 20.23 -10.26
N MET A 348 -13.24 19.53 -11.36
CA MET A 348 -12.46 18.30 -11.38
C MET A 348 -10.94 18.50 -11.30
N ASN A 349 -10.42 19.64 -10.88
CA ASN A 349 -9.00 19.92 -11.07
C ASN A 349 -8.31 20.57 -9.88
N LYS A 350 -8.56 20.05 -8.71
CA LYS A 350 -7.73 20.38 -7.55
C LYS A 350 -6.51 19.44 -7.53
N GLY A 351 -5.45 19.81 -8.26
CA GLY A 351 -4.25 19.00 -8.36
C GLY A 351 -3.50 18.92 -7.04
N PHE A 352 -3.10 20.07 -6.48
CA PHE A 352 -2.33 20.13 -5.24
C PHE A 352 -3.23 20.16 -4.01
N ILE A 353 -3.09 19.14 -3.18
CA ILE A 353 -3.83 18.97 -1.92
C ILE A 353 -2.85 18.75 -0.78
N ALA A 354 -3.21 19.21 0.41
CA ALA A 354 -2.45 18.95 1.61
C ALA A 354 -3.36 18.87 2.85
N LEU A 355 -2.93 18.05 3.80
CA LEU A 355 -3.47 17.92 5.15
C LEU A 355 -2.39 18.41 6.12
N ALA A 356 -2.76 19.18 7.15
CA ALA A 356 -1.83 19.57 8.19
C ALA A 356 -2.42 19.35 9.56
N SER A 357 -1.57 19.01 10.52
CA SER A 357 -1.92 18.95 11.94
C SER A 357 -0.86 19.65 12.79
N TYR A 358 -1.26 20.00 14.01
CA TYR A 358 -0.38 20.55 15.02
C TYR A 358 -0.50 19.80 16.33
N ASP A 359 0.62 19.22 16.74
CA ASP A 359 0.77 18.63 18.06
C ASP A 359 1.26 19.69 19.05
N LYS A 360 0.40 19.98 20.04
CA LYS A 360 0.69 20.99 21.06
C LYS A 360 1.74 20.50 22.07
N ASP A 361 1.80 19.22 22.34
CA ASP A 361 2.69 18.64 23.34
C ASP A 361 4.13 18.56 22.82
N GLU A 362 4.29 18.26 21.52
CA GLU A 362 5.59 18.27 20.84
C GLU A 362 5.94 19.65 20.23
N GLU A 363 5.03 20.63 20.26
CA GLU A 363 5.13 21.93 19.54
C GLU A 363 5.50 21.76 18.05
N LYS A 364 4.87 20.80 17.39
CA LYS A 364 5.25 20.34 16.06
C LYS A 364 4.11 20.36 15.05
N PHE A 365 4.39 20.86 13.84
CA PHE A 365 3.47 20.73 12.72
C PHE A 365 3.87 19.51 11.87
N TYR A 366 2.86 18.83 11.37
CA TYR A 366 2.95 17.81 10.34
C TYR A 366 2.18 18.26 9.12
N VAL A 367 2.77 18.14 7.92
CA VAL A 367 2.07 18.43 6.66
C VAL A 367 2.29 17.28 5.68
N LEU A 368 1.18 16.68 5.26
CA LEU A 368 1.10 15.67 4.21
C LEU A 368 0.58 16.35 2.94
N ALA A 369 1.33 16.33 1.83
CA ALA A 369 0.97 17.06 0.61
C ALA A 369 1.28 16.24 -0.65
N GLY A 370 0.52 16.43 -1.74
CA GLY A 370 0.75 15.71 -2.99
C GLY A 370 -0.07 16.21 -4.16
N GLY A 371 0.07 15.54 -5.31
CA GLY A 371 -0.75 15.79 -6.50
C GLY A 371 -0.37 17.02 -7.32
N SER A 372 0.89 17.45 -7.33
CA SER A 372 1.36 18.56 -8.15
C SER A 372 2.61 18.22 -8.95
N GLU A 373 2.64 18.63 -10.20
CA GLU A 373 3.82 18.54 -11.10
C GLU A 373 4.71 19.81 -11.07
N LYS A 374 4.41 20.76 -10.19
CA LYS A 374 5.12 22.05 -10.07
C LYS A 374 5.38 22.38 -8.63
N ASP A 375 6.41 23.21 -8.43
CA ASP A 375 6.64 23.82 -7.14
C ASP A 375 5.36 24.36 -6.54
N SER A 376 5.04 23.97 -5.32
CA SER A 376 3.79 24.27 -4.67
C SER A 376 4.02 24.89 -3.29
N LYS A 377 3.21 25.86 -2.93
CA LYS A 377 3.40 26.65 -1.72
C LYS A 377 2.49 26.19 -0.59
N ILE A 378 3.07 26.00 0.58
CA ILE A 378 2.38 25.85 1.84
C ILE A 378 2.49 27.16 2.62
N LYS A 379 1.36 27.59 3.23
CA LYS A 379 1.31 28.70 4.18
C LYS A 379 0.52 28.25 5.40
N ILE A 380 1.01 28.57 6.60
CA ILE A 380 0.26 28.44 7.86
C ILE A 380 0.15 29.84 8.43
N GLU A 381 -1.06 30.30 8.70
CA GLU A 381 -1.37 31.63 9.19
C GLU A 381 -2.13 31.60 10.50
N ASN A 382 -2.27 32.77 11.14
CA ASN A 382 -2.95 32.93 12.40
C ASN A 382 -2.33 32.15 13.56
N LEU A 383 -0.97 32.09 13.58
CA LEU A 383 -0.21 31.32 14.56
C LEU A 383 -0.43 31.73 16.03
N GLY A 384 -0.98 32.91 16.23
CA GLY A 384 -1.33 33.41 17.57
C GLY A 384 -0.12 33.53 18.49
N ASP A 385 -0.34 33.09 19.76
CA ASP A 385 0.72 33.09 20.76
C ASP A 385 1.60 31.86 20.78
N ALA A 386 1.29 30.84 19.98
CA ALA A 386 2.06 29.60 19.92
C ALA A 386 3.45 29.84 19.29
N PHE A 387 3.50 30.72 18.27
CA PHE A 387 4.74 31.10 17.59
C PHE A 387 4.72 32.60 17.31
N THR A 388 5.70 33.31 17.86
CA THR A 388 5.80 34.77 17.76
C THR A 388 6.70 35.21 16.61
N ASP A 389 6.47 36.43 16.12
CA ASP A 389 7.33 37.03 15.09
C ASP A 389 8.81 37.03 15.50
N GLY A 390 9.65 36.48 14.66
CA GLY A 390 11.06 36.28 14.92
C GLY A 390 11.45 34.88 15.36
N ASP A 391 10.49 34.03 15.76
CA ASP A 391 10.76 32.63 16.05
C ASP A 391 11.31 31.93 14.83
N LYS A 392 12.37 31.14 15.02
CA LYS A 392 12.94 30.29 13.96
C LYS A 392 12.41 28.87 14.08
N LEU A 393 11.94 28.34 12.96
CA LEU A 393 11.44 26.99 12.85
C LEU A 393 12.29 26.21 11.85
N SER A 394 12.64 24.98 12.21
CA SER A 394 13.24 24.00 11.32
C SER A 394 12.13 23.35 10.49
N VAL A 395 12.31 23.28 9.19
CA VAL A 395 11.41 22.62 8.22
C VAL A 395 12.16 21.50 7.55
N LYS A 396 11.81 20.25 7.88
CA LYS A 396 12.29 19.05 7.21
C LYS A 396 11.28 18.65 6.16
N ILE A 397 11.71 18.60 4.88
CA ILE A 397 10.88 18.18 3.75
C ILE A 397 11.43 16.86 3.23
N SER A 398 10.60 15.83 3.29
CA SER A 398 10.87 14.51 2.70
C SER A 398 9.82 14.19 1.65
N TYR A 399 10.10 13.27 0.75
CA TYR A 399 9.14 12.83 -0.27
C TYR A 399 9.35 11.39 -0.67
N VAL A 400 8.33 10.81 -1.27
CA VAL A 400 8.38 9.57 -2.04
C VAL A 400 7.80 9.79 -3.42
N ASP A 401 8.19 8.95 -4.37
CA ASP A 401 7.64 8.92 -5.71
C ASP A 401 7.17 7.52 -6.06
N TYR A 402 6.22 7.40 -6.97
CA TYR A 402 5.73 6.12 -7.48
C TYR A 402 6.86 5.31 -8.10
N LYS A 403 6.97 4.04 -7.72
CA LYS A 403 8.03 3.12 -8.16
C LYS A 403 7.49 1.78 -8.67
N GLY A 404 6.27 1.77 -9.19
CA GLY A 404 5.52 0.55 -9.44
C GLY A 404 4.79 0.06 -8.19
N LEU A 405 3.75 -0.74 -8.39
CA LEU A 405 2.94 -1.27 -7.28
C LEU A 405 3.71 -2.30 -6.44
N GLY A 406 4.55 -3.12 -7.10
CA GLY A 406 5.45 -4.08 -6.46
C GLY A 406 6.84 -3.53 -6.13
N GLY A 407 7.11 -2.25 -6.42
CA GLY A 407 8.42 -1.64 -6.20
C GLY A 407 8.71 -1.31 -4.74
N ALA A 408 9.72 -1.95 -4.15
CA ALA A 408 10.17 -1.68 -2.79
C ALA A 408 10.74 -0.26 -2.65
N VAL A 409 10.37 0.44 -1.56
CA VAL A 409 10.90 1.74 -1.18
C VAL A 409 11.29 1.70 0.30
N ASN A 410 12.59 1.63 0.56
CA ASN A 410 13.09 1.43 1.92
C ASN A 410 13.05 2.69 2.80
N SER A 411 12.92 3.88 2.20
CA SER A 411 12.85 5.14 2.94
C SER A 411 12.29 6.29 2.11
N PRO A 412 11.67 7.29 2.74
CA PRO A 412 11.45 8.59 2.11
C PRO A 412 12.78 9.29 1.84
N THR A 413 12.84 10.06 0.76
CA THR A 413 14.00 10.88 0.45
C THR A 413 13.89 12.24 1.13
N VAL A 414 14.85 12.62 1.96
CA VAL A 414 14.93 13.96 2.50
C VAL A 414 15.36 14.90 1.38
N ALA A 415 14.46 15.81 0.96
CA ALA A 415 14.75 16.79 -0.08
C ALA A 415 15.54 17.98 0.47
N GLU A 416 15.09 18.52 1.60
CA GLU A 416 15.64 19.73 2.20
C GLU A 416 15.36 19.82 3.70
N ILE A 417 16.31 20.31 4.47
CA ILE A 417 16.11 20.85 5.81
C ILE A 417 16.51 22.31 5.79
N LYS A 418 15.60 23.19 6.16
CA LYS A 418 15.83 24.65 6.13
C LYS A 418 15.19 25.34 7.33
N TYR A 419 15.60 26.59 7.51
CA TYR A 419 14.97 27.46 8.51
C TYR A 419 13.98 28.42 7.87
N ILE A 420 12.90 28.66 8.58
CA ILE A 420 11.98 29.74 8.28
C ILE A 420 11.78 30.59 9.53
N THR A 421 11.48 31.86 9.33
CA THR A 421 11.20 32.78 10.42
C THR A 421 9.72 33.15 10.41
N VAL A 422 9.09 33.12 11.56
CA VAL A 422 7.70 33.59 11.72
C VAL A 422 7.66 35.10 11.44
N LEU A 423 6.82 35.51 10.50
CA LEU A 423 6.63 36.89 10.10
C LEU A 423 5.14 37.21 9.93
N GLY A 424 4.67 38.21 10.66
CA GLY A 424 3.26 38.64 10.64
C GLY A 424 2.31 37.52 11.07
N GLY A 425 2.71 36.75 12.10
CA GLY A 425 1.94 35.61 12.61
C GLY A 425 1.76 34.48 11.60
N SER A 426 2.67 34.32 10.63
CA SER A 426 2.56 33.27 9.62
C SER A 426 3.93 32.74 9.18
N ILE A 427 3.91 31.52 8.62
CA ILE A 427 5.05 30.89 7.96
C ILE A 427 4.67 30.45 6.55
N SER A 428 5.62 30.40 5.64
CA SER A 428 5.40 29.83 4.33
C SER A 428 6.67 29.24 3.74
N PHE A 429 6.53 28.16 2.98
CA PHE A 429 7.61 27.48 2.29
C PHE A 429 7.10 26.86 0.98
N THR A 430 8.02 26.44 0.15
CA THR A 430 7.72 25.80 -1.15
C THR A 430 8.18 24.36 -1.12
N LEU A 431 7.35 23.45 -1.63
CA LEU A 431 7.65 22.06 -1.89
C LEU A 431 8.17 21.94 -3.34
N PRO A 432 9.28 21.25 -3.58
CA PRO A 432 9.87 21.10 -4.91
C PRO A 432 9.19 19.97 -5.69
N CYS A 433 7.89 20.10 -5.97
CA CYS A 433 7.11 19.12 -6.68
C CYS A 433 7.55 19.03 -8.15
N GLN A 434 7.68 17.83 -8.67
CA GLN A 434 8.08 17.56 -10.05
C GLN A 434 7.06 16.70 -10.81
N ARG A 435 6.30 15.86 -10.08
CA ARG A 435 5.31 14.91 -10.63
C ARG A 435 4.09 14.82 -9.71
N GLU A 436 2.93 14.63 -10.28
CA GLU A 436 1.68 14.42 -9.53
C GLU A 436 1.72 13.15 -8.66
N SER A 437 2.54 12.17 -9.04
CA SER A 437 2.73 10.92 -8.30
C SER A 437 3.44 11.10 -6.95
N GLN A 438 4.12 12.23 -6.73
CA GLN A 438 4.89 12.47 -5.51
C GLN A 438 3.99 12.82 -4.33
N ALA A 439 4.34 12.25 -3.16
CA ALA A 439 3.84 12.69 -1.86
C ALA A 439 4.98 13.29 -1.04
N PHE A 440 4.67 14.39 -0.34
CA PHE A 440 5.61 15.14 0.49
C PHE A 440 5.21 15.04 1.96
N PHE A 441 6.21 14.86 2.80
CA PHE A 441 6.12 14.75 4.25
C PHE A 441 6.91 15.88 4.87
N VAL A 442 6.24 16.78 5.60
CA VAL A 442 6.90 17.95 6.20
C VAL A 442 6.70 17.93 7.70
N GLU A 443 7.81 18.03 8.41
CA GLU A 443 7.86 18.20 9.85
C GLU A 443 8.42 19.59 10.14
N ILE A 444 7.71 20.35 11.01
CA ILE A 444 8.11 21.71 11.37
C ILE A 444 8.13 21.82 12.89
N GLU A 445 9.29 22.19 13.43
CA GLU A 445 9.49 22.29 14.87
C GLU A 445 10.34 23.51 15.25
N LYS A 446 10.20 23.96 16.50
CA LYS A 446 11.01 25.03 17.06
C LYS A 446 12.45 24.55 17.23
N GLY A 447 13.42 25.27 16.73
CA GLY A 447 14.82 24.94 16.91
C GLY A 447 15.73 25.28 15.74
N GLU A 448 17.00 25.07 15.96
CA GLU A 448 18.04 25.18 14.95
C GLU A 448 18.57 23.77 14.64
N ALA A 449 18.36 23.27 13.42
CA ALA A 449 19.01 22.09 12.92
C ALA A 449 20.04 22.51 11.85
N ASP A 450 20.99 21.67 11.51
CA ASP A 450 21.88 21.95 10.40
C ASP A 450 21.10 21.98 9.07
N SER A 451 21.27 23.02 8.27
CA SER A 451 20.67 23.10 6.97
C SER A 451 21.23 22.01 6.05
N TYR A 452 20.33 21.31 5.38
CA TYR A 452 20.65 20.24 4.44
C TYR A 452 19.89 20.43 3.15
N LYS A 453 20.52 20.14 2.02
CA LYS A 453 19.85 20.03 0.74
C LYS A 453 20.38 18.82 0.01
N ASN A 454 19.46 17.97 -0.43
CA ASN A 454 19.84 16.79 -1.18
C ASN A 454 20.29 17.19 -2.59
N GLU A 455 21.55 16.93 -2.90
CA GLU A 455 22.11 17.13 -4.23
C GLU A 455 21.98 15.88 -5.13
N ILE A 456 21.62 14.74 -4.56
CA ILE A 456 21.37 13.51 -5.31
C ILE A 456 19.98 13.63 -5.94
N LYS A 457 19.95 13.54 -7.27
CA LYS A 457 18.69 13.61 -8.02
C LYS A 457 18.44 12.29 -8.75
N THR A 458 17.29 11.71 -8.51
CA THR A 458 16.76 10.66 -9.37
C THR A 458 16.17 11.30 -10.63
N VAL A 459 16.56 10.82 -11.79
CA VAL A 459 16.03 11.27 -13.07
C VAL A 459 15.19 10.15 -13.67
N ARG A 460 13.93 10.46 -13.97
CA ARG A 460 12.98 9.53 -14.60
C ARG A 460 12.99 9.69 -16.11
N TYR A 461 12.96 8.57 -16.80
CA TYR A 461 12.79 8.45 -18.25
C TYR A 461 11.58 7.57 -18.54
N GLU A 462 10.47 8.24 -18.89
CA GLU A 462 9.23 7.55 -19.27
C GLU A 462 9.42 6.82 -20.59
N ALA A 463 8.88 5.61 -20.69
CA ALA A 463 9.02 4.76 -21.87
C ALA A 463 8.27 5.35 -23.08
N GLU A 464 7.08 5.91 -22.87
CA GLU A 464 6.25 6.47 -23.94
C GLU A 464 6.86 7.71 -24.62
N TYR A 465 7.87 8.32 -24.00
CA TYR A 465 8.60 9.46 -24.61
C TYR A 465 9.83 9.04 -25.39
N GLN A 466 10.14 7.74 -25.45
CA GLN A 466 11.23 7.21 -26.25
C GLN A 466 10.77 6.93 -27.70
N SER A 467 11.73 6.76 -28.63
CA SER A 467 11.41 6.39 -30.01
C SER A 467 10.98 4.94 -30.10
N LEU A 468 9.88 4.68 -30.78
CA LEU A 468 9.39 3.34 -31.09
C LEU A 468 9.73 2.89 -32.52
N ASP A 469 10.59 3.62 -33.24
CA ASP A 469 10.90 3.35 -34.62
C ASP A 469 11.50 1.95 -34.81
N GLY A 470 10.80 1.08 -35.56
CA GLY A 470 11.22 -0.28 -35.87
C GLY A 470 11.06 -1.30 -34.76
N ILE A 471 10.46 -0.95 -33.60
CA ILE A 471 10.32 -1.86 -32.45
C ILE A 471 9.04 -2.70 -32.55
N GLY A 472 7.98 -2.17 -33.17
CA GLY A 472 6.68 -2.87 -33.25
C GLY A 472 5.83 -2.80 -31.98
N ALA A 473 6.29 -2.05 -30.96
CA ALA A 473 5.57 -1.78 -29.71
C ALA A 473 4.60 -0.60 -29.85
N THR A 474 3.67 -0.46 -28.93
CA THR A 474 2.63 0.59 -28.93
C THR A 474 2.61 1.36 -27.62
N VAL A 475 2.27 2.66 -27.69
CA VAL A 475 1.97 3.49 -26.52
C VAL A 475 0.49 3.35 -26.22
N GLU A 476 0.18 2.95 -25.00
CA GLU A 476 -1.20 2.73 -24.54
C GLU A 476 -1.37 3.18 -23.10
N GLY A 477 -2.62 3.45 -22.70
CA GLY A 477 -3.00 3.57 -21.30
C GLY A 477 -3.12 2.20 -20.63
N GLY A 478 -2.99 2.16 -19.31
CA GLY A 478 -3.25 0.97 -18.51
C GLY A 478 -4.54 1.07 -17.71
N ALA A 479 -5.05 -0.07 -17.27
CA ALA A 479 -6.17 -0.12 -16.32
C ALA A 479 -5.70 0.18 -14.90
N TYR A 480 -4.44 -0.12 -14.59
CA TYR A 480 -3.81 0.06 -13.28
C TYR A 480 -2.91 1.29 -13.25
N ALA A 481 -2.38 1.60 -12.05
CA ALA A 481 -1.52 2.74 -11.82
C ALA A 481 -0.27 2.72 -12.71
N LEU A 482 -0.06 3.79 -13.46
CA LEU A 482 1.08 4.03 -14.34
C LEU A 482 1.64 5.44 -14.09
N SER A 483 2.93 5.63 -14.30
CA SER A 483 3.52 6.96 -14.35
C SER A 483 2.94 7.71 -15.56
N GLY A 484 2.41 8.91 -15.33
CA GLY A 484 1.78 9.68 -16.42
C GLY A 484 0.55 9.05 -17.08
N GLY A 485 0.12 7.86 -16.66
CA GLY A 485 -1.05 7.14 -17.18
C GLY A 485 -0.84 6.43 -18.53
N LEU A 486 0.39 6.39 -19.05
CA LEU A 486 0.78 5.74 -20.31
C LEU A 486 1.94 4.77 -20.10
N CYS A 487 2.05 3.78 -20.96
CA CYS A 487 3.15 2.82 -20.97
C CYS A 487 3.42 2.32 -22.41
N VAL A 488 4.52 1.62 -22.60
CA VAL A 488 4.84 0.95 -23.88
C VAL A 488 4.58 -0.54 -23.72
N LYS A 489 3.67 -1.08 -24.54
CA LYS A 489 3.26 -2.48 -24.53
C LYS A 489 3.82 -3.28 -25.71
N SER A 490 3.72 -4.60 -25.56
CA SER A 490 4.06 -5.58 -26.63
C SER A 490 5.54 -5.67 -26.97
N ILE A 491 6.43 -5.48 -26.00
CA ILE A 491 7.85 -5.76 -26.16
C ILE A 491 8.09 -7.25 -25.89
N SER A 492 8.73 -7.94 -26.83
CA SER A 492 8.96 -9.39 -26.76
C SER A 492 10.36 -9.76 -27.27
N SER A 493 10.71 -11.04 -27.20
CA SER A 493 11.96 -11.58 -27.76
C SER A 493 12.03 -11.42 -29.29
N GLU A 494 10.92 -11.18 -29.98
CA GLU A 494 10.87 -10.96 -31.42
C GLU A 494 11.00 -9.49 -31.81
N THR A 495 10.87 -8.56 -30.85
CA THR A 495 11.02 -7.12 -31.11
C THR A 495 12.48 -6.70 -31.07
N ALA A 496 12.83 -5.59 -31.76
CA ALA A 496 14.11 -4.96 -31.54
C ALA A 496 14.26 -4.46 -30.09
N PRO A 497 15.50 -4.37 -29.55
CA PRO A 497 15.70 -3.86 -28.21
C PRO A 497 15.09 -2.47 -28.03
N PHE A 498 14.37 -2.26 -26.91
CA PHE A 498 13.86 -0.96 -26.54
C PHE A 498 14.99 -0.07 -26.02
N VAL A 499 15.04 1.18 -26.45
CA VAL A 499 16.16 2.08 -26.14
C VAL A 499 15.71 3.31 -25.37
N PHE A 500 16.19 3.43 -24.12
CA PHE A 500 16.11 4.68 -23.38
C PHE A 500 17.31 5.55 -23.72
N LYS A 501 17.04 6.75 -24.25
CA LYS A 501 18.08 7.80 -24.41
C LYS A 501 18.15 8.62 -23.14
N VAL A 502 19.31 8.61 -22.48
CA VAL A 502 19.52 9.24 -21.19
C VAL A 502 20.48 10.43 -21.29
N ASN A 503 20.35 11.41 -20.42
CA ASN A 503 21.18 12.60 -20.40
C ASN A 503 22.24 12.59 -19.30
N GLU A 504 22.38 11.47 -18.60
CA GLU A 504 23.27 11.31 -17.47
C GLU A 504 24.75 11.44 -17.86
N LYS A 505 25.60 11.67 -16.86
CA LYS A 505 27.06 11.84 -17.08
C LYS A 505 27.66 10.52 -17.55
N SER A 506 28.33 10.55 -18.72
CA SER A 506 29.13 9.43 -19.21
C SER A 506 30.21 9.04 -18.19
N GLY A 507 30.36 7.72 -17.96
CA GLY A 507 31.26 7.15 -16.97
C GLY A 507 30.70 7.14 -15.54
N GLY A 508 29.55 7.76 -15.28
CA GLY A 508 28.85 7.72 -13.99
C GLY A 508 28.22 6.35 -13.71
N ILE A 509 28.20 5.96 -12.44
CA ILE A 509 27.53 4.74 -11.96
C ILE A 509 26.21 5.13 -11.32
N TYR A 510 25.14 4.46 -11.74
CA TYR A 510 23.78 4.73 -11.31
C TYR A 510 23.09 3.45 -10.89
N ARG A 511 22.25 3.52 -9.88
CA ARG A 511 21.19 2.55 -9.68
C ARG A 511 20.11 2.82 -10.72
N LEU A 512 19.82 1.82 -11.53
CA LEU A 512 18.70 1.79 -12.46
C LEU A 512 17.56 1.01 -11.82
N ASP A 513 16.41 1.66 -11.68
CA ASP A 513 15.16 1.04 -11.32
C ASP A 513 14.31 0.92 -12.60
N LEU A 514 14.07 -0.28 -13.08
CA LEU A 514 13.24 -0.56 -14.25
C LEU A 514 11.83 -0.96 -13.80
N VAL A 515 10.84 -0.17 -14.17
CA VAL A 515 9.43 -0.41 -13.85
C VAL A 515 8.75 -1.01 -15.07
N TYR A 516 8.20 -2.21 -14.87
CA TYR A 516 7.73 -3.07 -15.95
C TYR A 516 6.52 -3.90 -15.54
N GLY A 517 5.75 -4.38 -16.53
CA GLY A 517 4.80 -5.48 -16.40
C GLY A 517 5.26 -6.68 -17.24
N ASN A 518 5.09 -7.88 -16.71
CA ASN A 518 5.44 -9.12 -17.36
C ASN A 518 4.26 -10.09 -17.35
N VAL A 519 3.78 -10.50 -18.52
CA VAL A 519 2.77 -11.54 -18.65
C VAL A 519 3.19 -12.57 -19.68
N ASN A 520 2.78 -13.81 -19.43
CA ASN A 520 2.89 -14.89 -20.39
C ASN A 520 1.86 -14.72 -21.50
N SER A 521 2.27 -14.84 -22.75
CA SER A 521 1.37 -14.77 -23.91
C SER A 521 0.41 -15.96 -24.02
N GLU A 522 0.67 -17.09 -23.37
CA GLU A 522 -0.16 -18.30 -23.42
C GLU A 522 -1.22 -18.40 -22.30
N GLY A 523 -1.28 -17.46 -21.41
CA GLY A 523 -2.41 -17.18 -20.51
C GLY A 523 -2.62 -18.11 -19.30
N SER A 524 -2.11 -19.34 -19.25
CA SER A 524 -2.41 -20.26 -18.15
C SER A 524 -1.25 -20.48 -17.16
N GLU A 525 -0.02 -20.37 -17.59
CA GLU A 525 1.15 -20.45 -16.73
C GLU A 525 1.93 -19.14 -16.77
N ARG A 526 2.22 -18.60 -15.61
CA ARG A 526 3.03 -17.41 -15.46
C ARG A 526 4.48 -17.81 -15.32
N ILE A 527 5.33 -17.18 -16.12
CA ILE A 527 6.77 -17.40 -16.10
C ILE A 527 7.51 -16.08 -15.84
N ALA A 528 8.63 -16.16 -15.15
CA ALA A 528 9.56 -15.05 -15.02
C ALA A 528 10.24 -14.77 -16.37
N ALA A 529 10.40 -13.49 -16.70
CA ALA A 529 11.12 -13.09 -17.92
C ALA A 529 12.59 -12.80 -17.61
N TYR A 530 13.47 -13.10 -18.55
CA TYR A 530 14.85 -12.65 -18.53
C TYR A 530 15.00 -11.45 -19.46
N LEU A 531 15.44 -10.32 -18.91
CA LEU A 531 15.74 -9.11 -19.65
C LEU A 531 17.24 -8.88 -19.69
N LYS A 532 17.77 -8.59 -20.88
CA LYS A 532 19.15 -8.15 -21.04
C LYS A 532 19.19 -6.63 -21.08
N ILE A 533 19.92 -6.04 -20.15
CA ILE A 533 20.17 -4.61 -20.06
C ILE A 533 21.56 -4.33 -20.60
N THR A 534 21.63 -3.52 -21.65
CA THR A 534 22.91 -3.18 -22.30
C THR A 534 23.18 -1.68 -22.19
N THR A 535 24.37 -1.33 -21.73
CA THR A 535 24.92 0.04 -21.75
C THR A 535 26.28 0.04 -22.45
N GLY A 536 26.32 0.47 -23.71
CA GLY A 536 27.51 0.36 -24.55
C GLY A 536 28.00 -1.07 -24.74
N THR A 537 29.10 -1.44 -24.09
CA THR A 537 29.69 -2.79 -24.13
C THR A 537 29.37 -3.65 -22.89
N ASN A 538 28.70 -3.08 -21.90
CA ASN A 538 28.35 -3.78 -20.67
C ASN A 538 26.96 -4.39 -20.81
N GLU A 539 26.84 -5.66 -20.46
CA GLU A 539 25.59 -6.39 -20.48
C GLU A 539 25.31 -6.99 -19.10
N CYS A 540 24.07 -6.96 -18.68
CA CYS A 540 23.58 -7.60 -17.47
C CYS A 540 22.25 -8.29 -17.79
N ILE A 541 22.05 -9.51 -17.28
CA ILE A 541 20.77 -10.22 -17.40
C ILE A 541 20.09 -10.16 -16.04
N VAL A 542 18.84 -9.71 -16.05
CA VAL A 542 17.99 -9.65 -14.86
C VAL A 542 16.80 -10.57 -15.03
N LYS A 543 16.45 -11.31 -13.98
CA LYS A 543 15.24 -12.13 -13.92
C LYS A 543 14.11 -11.27 -13.37
N CYS A 544 13.06 -11.13 -14.14
CA CYS A 544 11.91 -10.29 -13.84
C CYS A 544 10.71 -11.19 -13.51
N PRO A 545 10.20 -11.20 -12.26
CA PRO A 545 9.03 -11.97 -11.92
C PRO A 545 7.82 -11.62 -12.80
N SER A 546 6.89 -12.56 -12.94
CA SER A 546 5.61 -12.28 -13.56
C SER A 546 4.87 -11.20 -12.79
N SER A 547 4.17 -10.33 -13.47
CA SER A 547 3.14 -9.48 -12.86
C SER A 547 1.78 -10.17 -12.96
N ILE A 548 0.85 -9.76 -12.11
CA ILE A 548 -0.50 -10.38 -12.08
C ILE A 548 -1.25 -10.12 -13.37
N LYS A 549 -1.09 -8.90 -13.90
CA LYS A 549 -1.69 -8.45 -15.17
C LYS A 549 -0.67 -7.61 -15.95
N PRO A 550 -0.86 -7.41 -17.27
CA PRO A 550 0.14 -6.76 -18.13
C PRO A 550 0.59 -5.37 -17.69
N ASP A 551 -0.33 -4.63 -17.12
CA ASP A 551 -0.15 -3.25 -16.65
C ASP A 551 -0.11 -3.10 -15.13
N CYS A 552 0.09 -4.22 -14.40
CA CYS A 552 0.48 -4.18 -12.99
C CYS A 552 2.00 -4.06 -12.90
N MET A 553 2.48 -2.89 -12.48
CA MET A 553 3.91 -2.58 -12.55
C MET A 553 4.70 -3.15 -11.37
N GLU A 554 5.69 -3.96 -11.71
CA GLU A 554 6.75 -4.44 -10.82
C GLU A 554 8.01 -3.58 -11.02
N CYS A 555 9.02 -3.76 -10.17
CA CYS A 555 10.28 -3.05 -10.29
C CYS A 555 11.46 -3.97 -10.04
N VAL A 556 12.47 -3.89 -10.91
CA VAL A 556 13.80 -4.49 -10.65
C VAL A 556 14.86 -3.41 -10.61
N SER A 557 15.82 -3.58 -9.70
CA SER A 557 16.91 -2.61 -9.50
C SER A 557 18.25 -3.27 -9.80
N LEU A 558 19.13 -2.53 -10.50
CA LEU A 558 20.50 -2.97 -10.80
C LEU A 558 21.44 -1.76 -10.90
N GLU A 559 22.75 -1.99 -10.77
CA GLU A 559 23.73 -0.95 -11.04
C GLU A 559 24.13 -0.93 -12.52
N VAL A 560 24.18 0.27 -13.11
CA VAL A 560 24.60 0.48 -14.49
C VAL A 560 25.65 1.60 -14.56
N LYS A 561 26.59 1.45 -15.51
CA LYS A 561 27.55 2.50 -15.86
C LYS A 561 27.16 3.10 -17.20
N ILE A 562 26.80 4.38 -17.21
CA ILE A 562 26.40 5.08 -18.44
C ILE A 562 27.61 5.25 -19.36
N GLN A 563 27.49 4.83 -20.61
CA GLN A 563 28.53 4.92 -21.63
C GLN A 563 28.42 6.22 -22.46
N GLU A 564 29.32 6.41 -23.41
CA GLU A 564 29.38 7.64 -24.24
C GLU A 564 28.17 7.81 -25.16
N ASP A 565 27.54 6.69 -25.61
CA ASP A 565 26.31 6.69 -26.42
C ASP A 565 25.08 7.15 -25.68
N LYS A 566 25.14 7.12 -24.32
CA LYS A 566 24.03 7.52 -23.45
C LYS A 566 22.73 6.75 -23.76
N GLU A 567 22.87 5.47 -24.08
CA GLU A 567 21.75 4.57 -24.33
C GLU A 567 21.71 3.44 -23.31
N ILE A 568 20.49 3.11 -22.86
CA ILE A 568 20.18 1.91 -22.10
C ILE A 568 19.24 1.10 -22.96
N LYS A 569 19.67 -0.10 -23.35
CA LYS A 569 18.87 -1.01 -24.19
C LYS A 569 18.29 -2.11 -23.33
N VAL A 570 17.01 -2.39 -23.53
CA VAL A 570 16.24 -3.44 -22.87
C VAL A 570 15.82 -4.44 -23.94
N GLU A 571 16.29 -5.67 -23.83
CA GLU A 571 15.98 -6.77 -24.74
C GLU A 571 15.34 -7.92 -23.96
N VAL A 572 14.21 -8.43 -24.44
CA VAL A 572 13.53 -9.60 -23.86
C VAL A 572 14.20 -10.87 -24.37
N LEU A 573 14.65 -11.74 -23.49
CA LEU A 573 15.29 -13.01 -23.87
C LEU A 573 14.33 -14.19 -23.81
N THR A 574 13.29 -14.12 -22.97
CA THR A 574 12.35 -15.22 -22.75
C THR A 574 11.29 -15.25 -23.84
N GLU A 575 11.21 -16.37 -24.55
CA GLU A 575 10.15 -16.59 -25.54
C GLU A 575 8.77 -16.66 -24.88
N GLY A 576 7.74 -16.17 -25.57
CA GLY A 576 6.36 -16.19 -25.09
C GLY A 576 6.01 -15.11 -24.06
N CYS A 577 6.99 -14.35 -23.55
CA CYS A 577 6.72 -13.23 -22.65
C CYS A 577 6.45 -11.93 -23.40
N LEU A 578 5.45 -11.20 -22.93
CA LEU A 578 5.17 -9.83 -23.35
C LEU A 578 5.49 -8.89 -22.19
N ILE A 579 6.39 -7.97 -22.45
CA ILE A 579 6.81 -6.96 -21.48
C ILE A 579 6.12 -5.63 -21.77
N THR A 580 5.63 -5.01 -20.73
CA THR A 580 5.20 -3.61 -20.70
C THR A 580 6.26 -2.79 -19.99
N LEU A 581 6.66 -1.66 -20.53
CA LEU A 581 7.59 -0.72 -19.87
C LEU A 581 6.85 0.56 -19.52
N ASP A 582 6.95 0.97 -18.25
CA ASP A 582 6.44 2.26 -17.76
C ASP A 582 7.58 3.30 -17.79
N PHE A 583 8.61 3.12 -17.00
CA PHE A 583 9.76 4.04 -16.96
C PHE A 583 11.02 3.38 -16.44
N ILE A 584 12.13 4.10 -16.53
CA ILE A 584 13.32 3.86 -15.72
C ILE A 584 13.64 5.08 -14.87
N ASP A 585 14.08 4.82 -13.64
CA ASP A 585 14.69 5.84 -12.77
C ASP A 585 16.20 5.61 -12.68
N LEU A 586 16.97 6.68 -12.85
CA LEU A 586 18.43 6.67 -12.66
C LEU A 586 18.79 7.52 -11.46
N THR A 587 19.36 6.89 -10.44
CA THR A 587 19.84 7.53 -9.22
C THR A 587 21.35 7.34 -9.11
N PRO A 588 22.17 8.40 -8.95
CA PRO A 588 23.60 8.23 -8.69
C PRO A 588 23.82 7.30 -7.48
N VAL A 589 24.71 6.34 -7.64
CA VAL A 589 25.04 5.40 -6.55
C VAL A 589 25.63 6.16 -5.37
N SER A 590 25.08 5.93 -4.20
CA SER A 590 25.57 6.42 -2.92
C SER A 590 25.58 5.26 -1.94
N GLU A 591 26.27 5.40 -0.81
CA GLU A 591 26.20 4.40 0.24
C GLU A 591 24.75 4.19 0.69
N GLU A 592 24.28 2.94 0.66
CA GLU A 592 22.95 2.59 1.12
C GLU A 592 22.93 2.62 2.65
N LYS A 593 22.13 3.53 3.20
CA LYS A 593 21.93 3.63 4.65
C LYS A 593 20.65 2.95 5.03
N VAL A 594 20.70 2.18 6.11
CA VAL A 594 19.50 1.63 6.73
C VAL A 594 18.65 2.79 7.24
N TYR A 595 17.39 2.81 6.83
CA TYR A 595 16.44 3.80 7.35
C TYR A 595 15.97 3.39 8.74
N VAL A 596 16.08 4.31 9.65
CA VAL A 596 15.65 4.16 11.05
C VAL A 596 14.88 5.40 11.46
N ASP A 597 13.74 5.21 12.11
CA ASP A 597 12.98 6.32 12.73
C ASP A 597 12.29 5.83 14.01
N ARG A 598 11.82 6.76 14.83
CA ARG A 598 10.94 6.43 15.95
C ARG A 598 9.59 5.97 15.42
N LEU A 599 9.09 4.88 16.00
CA LEU A 599 7.73 4.43 15.75
C LEU A 599 6.79 5.25 16.65
N THR A 600 6.09 6.18 16.05
CA THR A 600 5.21 7.13 16.74
C THR A 600 3.82 7.18 16.13
N SER A 601 3.38 6.07 15.52
CA SER A 601 2.02 6.00 14.98
C SER A 601 0.99 6.13 16.11
N ARG A 602 -0.22 6.53 15.77
CA ARG A 602 -1.33 6.63 16.74
C ARG A 602 -1.65 5.32 17.44
N ASN A 603 -1.27 4.19 16.87
CA ASN A 603 -1.50 2.85 17.40
C ASN A 603 -0.34 2.34 18.28
N THR A 604 0.81 3.00 18.23
CA THR A 604 1.99 2.60 19.01
C THR A 604 1.76 2.80 20.49
N LYS A 605 1.92 1.73 21.27
CA LYS A 605 1.74 1.72 22.73
C LYS A 605 3.04 1.86 23.50
N GLU A 606 4.16 1.45 22.90
CA GLU A 606 5.48 1.46 23.51
C GLU A 606 6.15 2.84 23.37
N GLU A 607 6.56 3.43 24.47
CA GLU A 607 7.19 4.77 24.48
C GLU A 607 8.57 4.80 23.81
N ASN A 608 9.31 3.68 23.83
CA ASN A 608 10.68 3.58 23.31
C ASN A 608 10.75 2.64 22.09
N ALA A 609 9.76 2.78 21.19
CA ALA A 609 9.68 2.03 19.95
C ALA A 609 10.36 2.77 18.78
N TYR A 610 11.08 2.00 18.00
CA TYR A 610 11.72 2.41 16.76
C TYR A 610 11.35 1.41 15.66
N PHE A 611 11.67 1.74 14.43
CA PHE A 611 11.67 0.79 13.35
C PHE A 611 12.88 0.98 12.43
N ALA A 612 13.26 -0.11 11.78
CA ALA A 612 14.28 -0.10 10.75
C ALA A 612 13.74 -0.81 9.50
N VAL A 613 14.03 -0.26 8.33
CA VAL A 613 13.75 -0.95 7.06
C VAL A 613 15.06 -1.52 6.54
N ILE A 614 15.18 -2.83 6.63
CA ILE A 614 16.40 -3.58 6.37
C ILE A 614 16.41 -4.05 4.91
N PRO A 615 17.45 -3.73 4.13
CA PRO A 615 17.49 -4.07 2.71
C PRO A 615 17.72 -5.57 2.44
N SER A 616 18.37 -6.29 3.34
CA SER A 616 18.66 -7.73 3.22
C SER A 616 18.92 -8.37 4.57
N ASP A 617 18.53 -9.63 4.73
CA ASP A 617 18.79 -10.43 5.93
C ASP A 617 20.25 -10.32 6.36
N GLY A 618 20.50 -10.24 7.66
CA GLY A 618 21.86 -10.23 8.20
C GLY A 618 22.02 -9.53 9.53
N TYR A 619 23.27 -9.37 9.90
CA TYR A 619 23.66 -8.70 11.15
C TYR A 619 23.88 -7.22 10.94
N TYR A 620 23.32 -6.43 11.87
CA TYR A 620 23.43 -4.98 11.86
C TYR A 620 23.83 -4.49 13.25
N LYS A 621 24.71 -3.50 13.26
CA LYS A 621 25.12 -2.80 14.47
C LYS A 621 24.16 -1.65 14.74
N LEU A 622 23.56 -1.65 15.92
CA LEU A 622 22.69 -0.56 16.37
C LEU A 622 23.54 0.51 17.08
N SER A 623 23.61 1.71 16.52
CA SER A 623 24.41 2.81 17.05
C SER A 623 23.84 3.34 18.36
N GLY A 624 24.60 3.24 19.45
CA GLY A 624 24.17 3.66 20.79
C GLY A 624 23.74 2.52 21.71
N ILE A 625 23.67 1.27 21.21
CA ILE A 625 23.37 0.08 22.01
C ILE A 625 24.68 -0.57 22.47
N THR A 626 24.72 -1.02 23.71
CA THR A 626 25.86 -1.74 24.32
C THR A 626 25.58 -3.23 24.47
N ASP A 627 26.63 -4.01 24.67
CA ASP A 627 26.70 -5.47 24.54
C ASP A 627 25.70 -6.33 25.33
N ASP A 628 25.16 -5.83 26.43
CA ASP A 628 24.28 -6.61 27.29
C ASP A 628 22.82 -6.14 27.23
N SER A 629 22.45 -5.39 26.22
CA SER A 629 21.08 -4.86 26.09
C SER A 629 20.16 -5.90 25.46
N LEU A 630 19.18 -6.34 26.23
CA LEU A 630 18.06 -7.10 25.68
C LEU A 630 17.19 -6.16 24.85
N VAL A 631 17.02 -6.47 23.56
CA VAL A 631 16.25 -5.69 22.59
C VAL A 631 15.10 -6.54 22.08
N THR A 632 13.89 -5.98 22.02
CA THR A 632 12.77 -6.68 21.38
C THR A 632 12.74 -6.34 19.90
N ILE A 633 12.84 -7.34 19.03
CA ILE A 633 12.74 -7.19 17.57
C ILE A 633 11.54 -8.01 17.09
N ASN A 634 10.54 -7.36 16.48
CA ASN A 634 9.30 -8.00 16.01
C ASN A 634 8.68 -8.92 17.08
N GLY A 635 8.59 -8.43 18.32
CA GLY A 635 8.03 -9.15 19.46
C GLY A 635 8.93 -10.18 20.13
N ASN A 636 10.12 -10.49 19.59
CA ASN A 636 11.07 -11.43 20.15
C ASN A 636 12.15 -10.71 20.97
N GLU A 637 12.39 -11.16 22.19
CA GLU A 637 13.50 -10.66 23.01
C GLU A 637 14.81 -11.31 22.55
N ILE A 638 15.74 -10.49 22.06
CA ILE A 638 16.99 -10.94 21.46
C ILE A 638 18.17 -10.27 22.19
N GLU A 639 19.14 -11.09 22.61
CA GLU A 639 20.42 -10.60 23.11
C GLU A 639 21.35 -10.23 21.94
N GLY A 640 22.16 -9.18 22.11
CA GLY A 640 23.12 -8.76 21.10
C GLY A 640 24.34 -9.69 21.01
N ASN A 641 24.93 -9.77 19.84
CA ASN A 641 26.14 -10.57 19.57
C ASN A 641 27.45 -9.80 19.85
N GLY A 642 27.51 -9.05 20.94
CA GLY A 642 28.61 -8.14 21.23
C GLY A 642 28.57 -6.84 20.45
N ASP A 643 29.10 -5.75 21.00
CA ASP A 643 29.16 -4.42 20.35
C ASP A 643 27.83 -3.89 19.80
N GLY A 644 26.67 -4.34 20.30
CA GLY A 644 25.35 -3.93 19.86
C GLY A 644 24.97 -4.46 18.46
N ILE A 645 25.44 -5.65 18.12
CA ILE A 645 25.14 -6.32 16.84
C ILE A 645 23.97 -7.27 17.03
N PHE A 646 22.95 -7.12 16.15
CA PHE A 646 21.74 -7.93 16.13
C PHE A 646 21.47 -8.45 14.74
N TRP A 647 20.80 -9.60 14.66
CA TRP A 647 20.31 -10.12 13.39
C TRP A 647 18.94 -9.52 13.05
N PHE A 648 18.73 -9.19 11.79
CA PHE A 648 17.48 -8.67 11.26
C PHE A 648 17.07 -9.39 9.97
N GLY A 649 15.80 -9.66 9.83
CA GLY A 649 15.19 -10.03 8.56
C GLY A 649 15.02 -8.81 7.64
N ARG A 650 14.96 -9.07 6.36
CA ARG A 650 14.65 -8.08 5.33
C ARG A 650 13.30 -7.41 5.59
N GLY A 651 13.17 -6.16 5.17
CA GLY A 651 11.94 -5.38 5.24
C GLY A 651 11.79 -4.61 6.55
N TYR A 652 10.58 -4.38 6.95
CA TYR A 652 10.22 -3.61 8.14
C TYR A 652 10.47 -4.41 9.41
N ASN A 653 11.17 -3.82 10.37
CA ASN A 653 11.42 -4.41 11.68
C ASN A 653 11.10 -3.41 12.79
N LYS A 654 10.20 -3.76 13.69
CA LYS A 654 9.90 -3.01 14.92
C LYS A 654 10.95 -3.33 15.96
N ILE A 655 11.49 -2.30 16.59
CA ILE A 655 12.54 -2.40 17.62
C ILE A 655 12.04 -1.70 18.87
N VAL A 656 11.93 -2.42 19.98
CA VAL A 656 11.62 -1.82 21.28
C VAL A 656 12.85 -1.92 22.17
N LEU A 657 13.27 -0.76 22.67
CA LEU A 657 14.47 -0.63 23.48
C LEU A 657 14.13 -0.53 24.97
N PRO A 658 15.03 -0.95 25.87
CA PRO A 658 14.91 -0.69 27.31
C PRO A 658 14.77 0.81 27.60
N GLU A 659 14.15 1.14 28.75
CA GLU A 659 14.01 2.52 29.22
C GLU A 659 15.38 3.22 29.35
N GLY A 660 15.47 4.44 28.83
CA GLY A 660 16.69 5.26 28.86
C GLY A 660 17.75 4.91 27.81
N VAL A 661 17.50 3.90 26.99
CA VAL A 661 18.35 3.55 25.85
C VAL A 661 17.83 4.26 24.59
N SER A 662 18.73 4.89 23.86
CA SER A 662 18.39 5.52 22.57
C SER A 662 19.31 4.99 21.48
N PHE A 663 18.80 4.99 20.27
CA PHE A 663 19.55 4.52 19.13
C PHE A 663 19.41 5.51 17.95
N SER A 664 20.47 5.68 17.18
CA SER A 664 20.52 6.74 16.16
C SER A 664 20.72 6.22 14.74
N GLY A 665 20.91 4.93 14.55
CA GLY A 665 21.10 4.33 13.24
C GLY A 665 21.46 2.86 13.31
N ALA A 666 21.37 2.19 12.17
CA ALA A 666 21.79 0.81 11.99
C ALA A 666 22.74 0.73 10.79
N GLU A 667 23.81 -0.03 10.95
CA GLU A 667 24.79 -0.26 9.88
C GLU A 667 25.02 -1.77 9.74
N ARG A 668 25.18 -2.24 8.49
CA ARG A 668 25.49 -3.65 8.25
C ARG A 668 26.83 -4.01 8.93
N ALA A 669 26.81 -5.04 9.74
CA ALA A 669 27.98 -5.52 10.45
C ALA A 669 28.68 -6.65 9.70
N ASP A 670 30.01 -6.61 9.61
CA ASP A 670 30.81 -7.77 9.17
C ASP A 670 30.98 -8.74 10.35
N TYR A 671 29.88 -9.42 10.69
CA TYR A 671 29.83 -10.37 11.79
C TYR A 671 29.97 -11.79 11.26
N LYS A 672 30.94 -12.53 11.82
CA LYS A 672 31.13 -13.95 11.47
C LYS A 672 30.33 -14.81 12.42
N VAL A 673 29.24 -15.36 11.90
CA VAL A 673 28.44 -16.36 12.62
C VAL A 673 29.27 -17.62 12.93
N SER A 674 28.90 -18.30 14.00
CA SER A 674 29.53 -19.56 14.41
C SER A 674 29.25 -20.70 13.40
N SER A 675 28.07 -20.71 12.78
CA SER A 675 27.70 -21.62 11.70
C SER A 675 26.66 -20.98 10.78
N ILE A 676 26.70 -21.36 9.52
CA ILE A 676 25.60 -21.19 8.54
C ILE A 676 25.38 -22.59 8.00
N ASP A 677 24.24 -23.16 8.35
CA ASP A 677 23.91 -24.51 7.97
C ASP A 677 22.84 -24.44 6.84
N VAL A 678 23.19 -24.97 5.67
CA VAL A 678 22.29 -24.99 4.51
C VAL A 678 21.88 -26.42 4.26
N TYR A 679 20.59 -26.65 4.19
CA TYR A 679 19.97 -27.93 3.86
C TYR A 679 19.35 -27.86 2.47
N THR A 680 19.83 -28.70 1.58
CA THR A 680 19.22 -28.92 0.28
C THR A 680 18.11 -29.98 0.40
N PRO A 681 17.16 -30.06 -0.55
CA PRO A 681 16.11 -31.09 -0.51
C PRO A 681 16.63 -32.51 -0.32
N SER A 682 17.72 -32.90 -0.99
CA SER A 682 18.32 -34.25 -0.89
C SER A 682 18.97 -34.55 0.47
N GLU A 683 19.23 -33.55 1.31
CA GLU A 683 19.77 -33.71 2.67
C GLU A 683 18.69 -33.84 3.74
N THR A 684 17.42 -33.82 3.36
CA THR A 684 16.27 -33.95 4.26
C THR A 684 15.58 -35.31 4.13
N ALA A 685 14.83 -35.71 5.15
CA ALA A 685 14.02 -36.91 5.08
C ALA A 685 12.61 -36.56 4.59
N VAL A 686 12.09 -37.33 3.66
CA VAL A 686 10.80 -37.13 2.98
C VAL A 686 9.77 -38.11 3.54
N THR A 687 8.55 -37.65 3.80
CA THR A 687 7.43 -38.48 4.23
C THR A 687 6.20 -38.26 3.33
N GLY A 688 5.33 -39.29 3.29
CA GLY A 688 4.06 -39.23 2.58
C GLY A 688 4.16 -39.06 1.08
N ALA A 689 3.38 -38.16 0.50
CA ALA A 689 3.31 -37.89 -0.93
C ALA A 689 4.32 -36.83 -1.41
N ALA A 690 5.05 -36.22 -0.50
CA ALA A 690 6.03 -35.21 -0.83
C ALA A 690 7.18 -35.79 -1.70
N GLN A 691 7.73 -34.99 -2.60
CA GLN A 691 8.70 -35.43 -3.58
C GLN A 691 9.84 -34.42 -3.76
N ILE A 692 11.05 -34.95 -3.96
CA ILE A 692 12.19 -34.16 -4.42
C ILE A 692 12.27 -34.27 -5.97
N SER A 693 12.48 -33.15 -6.63
CA SER A 693 12.67 -33.08 -8.08
C SER A 693 13.73 -32.05 -8.45
N GLU A 694 14.36 -32.21 -9.62
CA GLU A 694 15.27 -31.21 -10.17
C GLU A 694 14.50 -29.94 -10.52
N ASP A 695 15.07 -28.78 -10.19
CA ASP A 695 14.57 -27.46 -10.59
C ASP A 695 15.75 -26.47 -10.68
N GLU A 696 16.10 -26.07 -11.89
CA GLU A 696 17.22 -25.17 -12.17
C GLU A 696 17.02 -23.74 -11.64
N ASN A 697 15.80 -23.40 -11.22
CA ASN A 697 15.47 -22.08 -10.69
C ASN A 697 15.76 -21.93 -9.20
N THR A 698 16.02 -23.03 -8.48
CA THR A 698 16.43 -23.00 -7.08
C THR A 698 17.94 -22.85 -6.92
N SER A 699 18.37 -22.37 -5.78
CA SER A 699 19.79 -22.21 -5.45
C SER A 699 20.55 -23.54 -5.39
N SER A 700 19.87 -24.65 -5.08
CA SER A 700 20.44 -26.00 -4.97
C SER A 700 20.33 -26.84 -6.25
N GLY A 701 19.53 -26.41 -7.23
CA GLY A 701 19.18 -27.23 -8.41
C GLY A 701 18.08 -28.25 -8.15
N GLU A 702 17.51 -28.26 -6.96
CA GLU A 702 16.48 -29.20 -6.50
C GLU A 702 15.35 -28.45 -5.79
N LYS A 703 14.16 -29.02 -5.86
CA LYS A 703 13.02 -28.55 -5.05
C LYS A 703 12.33 -29.70 -4.35
N PHE A 704 11.63 -29.32 -3.30
CA PHE A 704 10.75 -30.11 -2.51
C PHE A 704 9.31 -29.69 -2.77
N GLY A 705 8.49 -30.54 -3.32
CA GLY A 705 7.12 -30.24 -3.66
C GLY A 705 6.14 -31.29 -3.16
N TRP A 706 4.84 -31.06 -3.44
CA TRP A 706 3.75 -31.99 -3.13
C TRP A 706 3.56 -32.26 -1.63
N ILE A 707 3.92 -31.32 -0.77
CA ILE A 707 3.58 -31.39 0.65
C ILE A 707 2.09 -31.11 0.76
N SER A 708 1.28 -32.16 0.87
CA SER A 708 -0.17 -32.06 0.90
C SER A 708 -0.67 -31.78 2.31
N SER A 709 -1.96 -31.40 2.43
CA SER A 709 -2.64 -31.26 3.72
C SER A 709 -2.83 -32.59 4.48
N ASP A 710 -2.34 -33.71 3.97
CA ASP A 710 -2.17 -34.95 4.69
C ASP A 710 -1.05 -34.80 5.71
N LYS A 711 -1.31 -35.05 6.98
CA LYS A 711 -0.33 -34.94 8.08
C LYS A 711 0.88 -35.85 7.93
N GLU A 712 0.79 -36.87 7.07
CA GLU A 712 1.92 -37.77 6.80
C GLU A 712 2.85 -37.23 5.71
N SER A 713 2.50 -36.12 5.04
CA SER A 713 3.30 -35.54 3.97
C SER A 713 4.13 -34.37 4.48
N GLY A 714 5.44 -34.46 4.32
CA GLY A 714 6.33 -33.39 4.76
C GLY A 714 7.80 -33.69 4.51
N LEU A 715 8.62 -32.77 4.95
CA LEU A 715 10.07 -32.94 5.07
C LEU A 715 10.46 -32.82 6.53
N SER A 716 11.52 -33.51 6.93
CA SER A 716 12.11 -33.36 8.24
C SER A 716 13.64 -33.29 8.16
N LEU A 717 14.22 -32.53 9.07
CA LEU A 717 15.67 -32.44 9.22
C LEU A 717 16.06 -32.60 10.70
N LEU A 718 17.27 -33.12 10.93
CA LEU A 718 17.88 -33.14 12.26
C LEU A 718 18.84 -31.96 12.34
N TYR A 719 18.60 -31.07 13.28
CA TYR A 719 19.44 -29.92 13.53
C TYR A 719 20.05 -29.98 14.93
N LYS A 720 21.35 -29.75 15.01
CA LYS A 720 22.02 -29.67 16.30
C LYS A 720 22.28 -28.20 16.66
N ALA A 721 21.41 -27.65 17.49
CA ALA A 721 21.58 -26.29 18.00
C ALA A 721 22.81 -26.21 18.91
N PRO A 722 23.83 -25.38 18.60
CA PRO A 722 25.05 -25.26 19.41
C PRO A 722 24.81 -24.63 20.77
N HIS A 723 23.83 -23.75 20.90
CA HIS A 723 23.38 -23.09 22.11
C HIS A 723 21.87 -22.87 22.10
N SER A 724 21.29 -22.57 23.25
CA SER A 724 19.88 -22.17 23.35
C SER A 724 19.74 -20.73 22.87
N GLY A 725 18.74 -20.44 22.03
CA GLY A 725 18.49 -19.12 21.49
C GLY A 725 17.57 -19.13 20.29
N TYR A 726 17.41 -17.97 19.65
CA TYR A 726 16.68 -17.85 18.41
C TYR A 726 17.53 -18.22 17.20
N TYR A 727 16.89 -18.86 16.24
CA TYR A 727 17.48 -19.26 14.97
C TYR A 727 16.61 -18.75 13.83
N ALA A 728 17.26 -18.15 12.83
CA ALA A 728 16.62 -17.70 11.61
C ALA A 728 16.62 -18.83 10.58
N PHE A 729 15.41 -19.30 10.22
CA PHE A 729 15.20 -20.30 9.19
C PHE A 729 14.79 -19.56 7.92
N THR A 730 15.72 -19.34 7.02
CA THR A 730 15.46 -18.72 5.72
C THR A 730 15.12 -19.81 4.71
N ILE A 731 13.86 -19.85 4.32
CA ILE A 731 13.27 -20.86 3.42
C ILE A 731 13.16 -20.27 2.02
N GLU A 732 13.84 -20.88 1.06
CA GLU A 732 13.66 -20.58 -0.37
C GLU A 732 12.40 -21.29 -0.87
N TYR A 733 11.47 -20.53 -1.51
CA TYR A 733 10.17 -21.08 -1.87
C TYR A 733 9.59 -20.49 -3.15
N ALA A 734 8.70 -21.26 -3.78
CA ALA A 734 7.82 -20.79 -4.84
C ALA A 734 6.36 -21.13 -4.51
N ASN A 735 5.47 -20.17 -4.77
CA ASN A 735 4.02 -20.32 -4.68
C ASN A 735 3.35 -19.53 -5.82
N SER A 736 2.66 -20.21 -6.71
CA SER A 736 1.89 -19.56 -7.79
C SER A 736 0.46 -20.10 -7.86
N GLU A 737 -0.07 -20.57 -6.73
CA GLU A 737 -1.46 -21.05 -6.69
C GLU A 737 -2.43 -19.89 -6.85
N GLN A 738 -3.48 -20.14 -7.63
CA GLN A 738 -4.57 -19.19 -7.88
C GLN A 738 -5.88 -19.82 -7.42
N GLY A 739 -6.72 -19.00 -6.79
CA GLY A 739 -8.09 -19.34 -6.46
C GLY A 739 -9.03 -19.22 -7.66
N GLY A 740 -10.29 -18.91 -7.39
CA GLY A 740 -11.26 -18.60 -8.44
C GLY A 740 -10.94 -17.28 -9.16
N TYR A 741 -11.59 -17.08 -10.31
CA TYR A 741 -11.51 -15.82 -11.04
C TYR A 741 -12.66 -14.92 -10.68
N HIS A 742 -12.34 -13.67 -10.33
CA HIS A 742 -13.26 -12.54 -10.43
C HIS A 742 -12.89 -11.70 -11.65
N ASP A 743 -13.87 -11.05 -12.28
CA ASP A 743 -13.65 -10.22 -13.47
C ASP A 743 -12.66 -9.08 -13.22
N TYR A 744 -12.53 -8.63 -11.97
CA TYR A 744 -11.69 -7.51 -11.56
C TYR A 744 -10.37 -7.94 -10.92
N ASN A 745 -10.30 -9.13 -10.28
CA ASN A 745 -9.18 -9.56 -9.47
C ASN A 745 -8.69 -10.95 -9.85
N VAL A 746 -7.44 -11.21 -9.56
CA VAL A 746 -6.88 -12.56 -9.50
C VAL A 746 -6.76 -12.93 -8.03
N ASP A 747 -7.50 -13.94 -7.61
CA ASP A 747 -7.35 -14.49 -6.27
C ASP A 747 -6.05 -15.30 -6.20
N LEU A 748 -5.13 -14.83 -5.40
CA LEU A 748 -3.92 -15.56 -5.06
C LEU A 748 -4.15 -16.32 -3.76
N VAL A 749 -3.63 -17.52 -3.67
CA VAL A 749 -3.72 -18.36 -2.49
C VAL A 749 -2.40 -18.28 -1.74
N GLU A 750 -2.45 -17.84 -0.49
CA GLU A 750 -1.32 -17.93 0.41
C GLU A 750 -1.19 -19.38 0.89
N ARG A 751 -0.14 -20.07 0.45
CA ARG A 751 0.16 -21.41 0.96
C ARG A 751 0.90 -21.31 2.27
N TYR A 752 0.76 -22.30 3.14
CA TYR A 752 1.43 -22.30 4.43
C TYR A 752 2.21 -23.57 4.70
N ILE A 753 3.16 -23.44 5.62
CA ILE A 753 3.92 -24.53 6.20
C ILE A 753 3.61 -24.57 7.70
N SER A 754 3.20 -25.73 8.21
CA SER A 754 3.16 -26.00 9.64
C SER A 754 4.53 -26.50 10.08
N ILE A 755 5.19 -25.79 10.99
CA ILE A 755 6.50 -26.17 11.50
C ILE A 755 6.35 -26.81 12.88
N PHE A 756 6.98 -27.98 13.05
CA PHE A 756 7.05 -28.67 14.33
C PHE A 756 8.51 -28.83 14.74
N VAL A 757 8.78 -28.63 16.03
CA VAL A 757 10.08 -28.90 16.66
C VAL A 757 9.87 -29.96 17.72
N ASP A 758 10.55 -31.11 17.57
CA ASP A 758 10.41 -32.27 18.47
C ASP A 758 8.94 -32.72 18.67
N GLY A 759 8.15 -32.57 17.60
CA GLY A 759 6.72 -32.92 17.60
C GLY A 759 5.79 -31.84 18.16
N GLU A 760 6.31 -30.71 18.67
CA GLU A 760 5.51 -29.58 19.13
C GLU A 760 5.32 -28.56 18.01
N LYS A 761 4.06 -28.20 17.71
CA LYS A 761 3.74 -27.22 16.68
C LYS A 761 4.19 -25.82 17.08
N GLN A 762 5.01 -25.18 16.24
CA GLN A 762 5.46 -23.80 16.41
C GLN A 762 4.50 -22.78 15.79
N GLY A 763 3.83 -23.15 14.72
CA GLY A 763 2.86 -22.29 14.03
C GLY A 763 2.56 -22.73 12.61
N ASN A 764 1.64 -22.01 11.97
CA ASN A 764 1.46 -22.00 10.54
C ASN A 764 2.10 -20.72 9.99
N PHE A 765 2.99 -20.87 9.03
CA PHE A 765 3.70 -19.75 8.41
C PHE A 765 3.25 -19.65 6.95
N PHE A 766 2.66 -18.52 6.59
CA PHE A 766 2.12 -18.28 5.26
C PHE A 766 3.18 -17.74 4.30
N PHE A 767 3.13 -18.20 3.06
CA PHE A 767 4.07 -17.88 2.00
C PHE A 767 3.33 -17.24 0.84
N ARG A 768 3.63 -15.96 0.61
CA ARG A 768 2.99 -15.16 -0.41
C ARG A 768 3.28 -15.68 -1.81
N SER A 769 2.38 -15.39 -2.73
CA SER A 769 2.59 -15.71 -4.13
C SER A 769 3.90 -15.12 -4.66
N THR A 770 4.65 -15.96 -5.39
CA THR A 770 5.80 -15.53 -6.19
C THR A 770 5.39 -15.22 -7.64
N TYR A 771 4.09 -15.31 -7.94
CA TYR A 771 3.43 -15.11 -9.24
C TYR A 771 3.80 -16.13 -10.32
N SER A 772 4.84 -16.92 -10.14
CA SER A 772 5.23 -18.01 -11.04
C SER A 772 5.97 -19.10 -10.28
N TRP A 773 5.86 -20.36 -10.76
CA TRP A 773 6.53 -21.51 -10.14
C TRP A 773 8.04 -21.56 -10.42
N ASP A 774 8.50 -20.82 -11.39
CA ASP A 774 9.92 -20.71 -11.77
C ASP A 774 10.64 -19.54 -11.11
N TYR A 775 9.96 -18.78 -10.22
CA TYR A 775 10.54 -17.66 -9.49
C TYR A 775 10.50 -17.93 -7.98
N TYR A 776 11.67 -18.12 -7.40
CA TYR A 776 11.84 -18.39 -5.98
C TYR A 776 12.13 -17.09 -5.22
N LYS A 777 11.51 -16.96 -4.06
CA LYS A 777 11.76 -15.93 -3.04
C LYS A 777 12.26 -16.60 -1.77
N THR A 778 12.65 -15.80 -0.80
CA THR A 778 12.99 -16.27 0.54
C THR A 778 12.05 -15.69 1.57
N LYS A 779 11.67 -16.51 2.55
CA LYS A 779 10.99 -16.06 3.77
C LYS A 779 11.75 -16.61 4.98
N THR A 780 11.98 -15.73 5.95
CA THR A 780 12.66 -16.12 7.18
C THR A 780 11.66 -16.27 8.32
N VAL A 781 11.74 -17.40 9.00
CA VAL A 781 10.96 -17.74 10.20
C VAL A 781 11.91 -17.82 11.38
N MET A 782 11.54 -17.19 12.49
CA MET A 782 12.30 -17.21 13.74
C MET A 782 11.79 -18.30 14.65
N LEU A 783 12.66 -19.25 15.03
CA LEU A 783 12.33 -20.32 15.98
C LEU A 783 13.28 -20.29 17.16
N TYR A 784 12.76 -20.48 18.38
CA TYR A 784 13.59 -20.68 19.56
C TYR A 784 13.93 -22.16 19.70
N LEU A 785 15.22 -22.49 19.80
CA LEU A 785 15.72 -23.85 20.03
C LEU A 785 16.52 -23.90 21.33
N ALA A 786 16.34 -24.95 22.10
CA ALA A 786 17.25 -25.27 23.20
C ALA A 786 18.59 -25.80 22.63
N ALA A 787 19.67 -25.73 23.41
CA ALA A 787 20.92 -26.38 23.00
C ALA A 787 20.75 -27.90 22.92
N GLY A 788 21.09 -28.50 21.75
CA GLY A 788 20.96 -29.95 21.56
C GLY A 788 20.52 -30.33 20.18
N GLU A 789 20.14 -31.58 20.00
CA GLU A 789 19.64 -32.13 18.74
C GLU A 789 18.12 -32.05 18.69
N HIS A 790 17.56 -31.50 17.59
CA HIS A 790 16.14 -31.31 17.36
C HIS A 790 15.70 -31.94 16.06
N SER A 791 14.52 -32.55 16.07
CA SER A 791 13.79 -32.94 14.86
C SER A 791 12.91 -31.76 14.44
N ILE A 792 13.14 -31.22 13.26
CA ILE A 792 12.35 -30.11 12.71
C ILE A 792 11.59 -30.62 11.51
N GLU A 793 10.26 -30.49 11.56
CA GLU A 793 9.35 -30.97 10.53
C GLU A 793 8.61 -29.82 9.88
N PHE A 794 8.52 -29.86 8.57
CA PHE A 794 7.83 -28.90 7.71
C PHE A 794 6.73 -29.66 6.98
N THR A 795 5.47 -29.36 7.32
CA THR A 795 4.31 -30.08 6.83
C THR A 795 3.20 -29.10 6.43
N ASN A 796 2.12 -29.62 5.85
CA ASN A 796 0.84 -28.94 5.82
C ASN A 796 -0.13 -29.79 6.64
N ASP A 797 -0.50 -29.36 7.84
CA ASP A 797 -1.28 -30.17 8.79
C ASP A 797 -2.80 -30.15 8.51
N GLY A 798 -3.24 -29.48 7.45
CA GLY A 798 -4.65 -29.38 7.07
C GLY A 798 -5.51 -28.57 8.05
N SER A 799 -4.88 -27.82 8.96
CA SER A 799 -5.61 -26.98 9.93
C SER A 799 -6.29 -25.77 9.28
N TYR A 800 -5.84 -25.40 8.07
CA TYR A 800 -6.42 -24.34 7.26
C TYR A 800 -6.80 -24.88 5.89
N SER A 801 -8.00 -24.58 5.41
CA SER A 801 -8.44 -24.91 4.07
C SER A 801 -9.50 -23.92 3.59
N PHE A 802 -9.43 -23.51 2.34
CA PHE A 802 -10.47 -22.72 1.71
C PHE A 802 -11.40 -23.63 0.92
N ASN A 803 -12.72 -23.51 1.19
CA ASN A 803 -13.78 -24.20 0.45
C ASN A 803 -13.56 -25.72 0.32
N ASN A 804 -13.09 -26.36 1.41
CA ASN A 804 -12.79 -27.80 1.48
C ASN A 804 -11.83 -28.33 0.40
N LYS A 805 -11.05 -27.46 -0.25
CA LYS A 805 -10.00 -27.89 -1.18
C LYS A 805 -8.77 -28.36 -0.41
N VAL A 806 -8.16 -29.43 -0.89
CA VAL A 806 -6.85 -29.86 -0.40
C VAL A 806 -5.85 -28.76 -0.75
N THR A 807 -5.18 -28.21 0.26
CA THR A 807 -4.12 -27.26 0.07
C THR A 807 -2.77 -27.94 0.15
N TYR A 808 -1.82 -27.43 -0.63
CA TYR A 808 -0.43 -27.86 -0.56
C TYR A 808 0.39 -26.75 0.10
N ALA A 809 1.48 -27.12 0.76
CA ALA A 809 2.53 -26.17 1.12
C ALA A 809 3.18 -25.62 -0.17
N PRO A 810 3.92 -24.46 -0.10
CA PRO A 810 4.72 -23.99 -1.23
C PRO A 810 5.78 -25.01 -1.63
N ASP A 811 6.27 -24.91 -2.86
CA ASP A 811 7.50 -25.62 -3.23
C ASP A 811 8.67 -25.02 -2.46
N ILE A 812 9.53 -25.86 -1.89
CA ILE A 812 10.67 -25.43 -1.06
C ILE A 812 11.97 -25.78 -1.81
N GLY A 813 12.88 -24.81 -1.93
CA GLY A 813 14.24 -24.99 -2.38
C GLY A 813 15.17 -25.37 -1.22
N SER A 814 16.13 -24.51 -0.91
CA SER A 814 17.02 -24.68 0.25
C SER A 814 16.44 -24.10 1.54
N ILE A 815 16.90 -24.62 2.68
CA ILE A 815 16.64 -24.05 4.01
C ILE A 815 17.98 -23.67 4.62
N THR A 816 18.16 -22.39 4.92
CA THR A 816 19.36 -21.89 5.61
C THR A 816 19.03 -21.61 7.06
N ILE A 817 19.85 -22.14 8.00
CA ILE A 817 19.68 -21.95 9.45
C ILE A 817 20.87 -21.16 9.96
N ILE A 818 20.57 -20.05 10.62
CA ILE A 818 21.59 -19.14 11.19
C ILE A 818 21.24 -18.87 12.66
N PRO A 819 22.17 -19.05 13.62
CA PRO A 819 21.98 -18.58 14.97
C PRO A 819 21.80 -17.06 14.99
N VAL A 820 20.79 -16.57 15.68
CA VAL A 820 20.51 -15.12 15.76
C VAL A 820 21.37 -14.46 16.85
N ASN A 821 21.67 -15.19 17.90
CA ASN A 821 22.46 -14.77 19.06
C ASN A 821 23.43 -15.83 19.53
#